data_d1ae6b7bb63844018f9c0906d777aa89
#
_entry.id   d1ae6b7bb63844018f9c0906d777aa89
#
_cell.length_a   1.000
_cell.length_b   1.000
_cell.length_c   1.000
_cell.angle_alpha   90.00
_cell.angle_beta   90.00
_cell.angle_gamma   90.00
#
_symmetry.space_group_name_H-M   'P 1'
#
loop_
_entity.id
_entity.type
_entity.pdbx_description
1 polymer ?
#
loop_
_entity_poly.entity_id
_entity_poly.type
_entity_poly.pdbx_seq_one_letter_code
_entity_poly.pdbx_strand_id
1 'polypeptide(L)'
;MRLSLPLGLAPVRPAVRYWRLLAGLLLGWLATQAAHAQQARPAAYAALYSDPAGAAARPDRHLVRYHLRVTDTTLTIGGVRSRALVTNSQLPAPTLTFTEGDTALIYVHNASRKSISFHWHGMLLPNQYDGVPILTTTPIGPGKTLTYKFPLVQHGTLWYHSHTMLNEQLGQYGAIVVYPPTPLATPDHVVLLSDWTRERPWEILRSLKRETDWYAIERGSVQSYGGAVAHGYLGTKLKQEWKRMPGMDLADVYYQHDLTNGQPNQQLPAARPGQAVRLRVINGSAASYFWVQFGGGKMRVVAADGIDVQPVEVNKLLIGTAETYDVEVTPPGSGQYELRATSWDMSRHTSLLLGTGAPHPAPDLPRINYYQLVQEMNGMMRQMSGMKMGRAPSGIPAPAVVAAGTAPPPPGPGMKMGGKQDGMDMGGMQMDAGPQSANPMPMSGMAKSSSTPKSADRSGMNMGQAAPADSAAKPAMAGMKMPATKPTIGSGGGDIGGMDMGGKNPGMGGMKAAPLGTFVTGHRQLQAAFPQETLLDYTMLKAPQPTTIPADRPVRTIHLYLTGNMFRYVWSINNTVLSNADKIAIKRGETVRFVLHNTTMMSHPMHLHGHYFRVINGQGAYSPLKNTLSVAPMDLVTLEFDANEYKDWFFHCHLLYHLDSGMARIIHYEGDSVRTDNPALLARFIGADRKLFPYAEATVQSQGTFLQGGVRNSYWLLRQEARFDWHGDYETETHLQRYLGPKQFVAVYAGLDFRDNSRYLNPDVQKRNEQGQRLNSKDYRQVVCVGVRYFLPLLVWSDLRLDSGGKLRLQLERDGLPITQRLRADLMVNSDREYTINPYYIVGKYLALSGSYDSDYGWGAGVKIIY
;
A
#
# COMPACT_ATOMS: atom_id res chain seq x y z
N MET A 1 -9.86 -73.03 -48.12
CA MET A 1 -11.22 -72.49 -48.27
C MET A 1 -11.15 -71.00 -47.92
N ARG A 2 -11.18 -70.13 -48.88
CA ARG A 2 -11.18 -68.64 -48.76
C ARG A 2 -12.63 -68.21 -48.62
N LEU A 3 -12.91 -67.37 -47.69
CA LEU A 3 -14.13 -66.55 -47.61
C LEU A 3 -13.72 -65.07 -47.42
N SER A 4 -13.88 -64.38 -48.51
CA SER A 4 -13.80 -62.95 -48.63
C SER A 4 -15.14 -62.29 -48.29
N LEU A 5 -15.18 -61.33 -47.44
CA LEU A 5 -16.32 -60.40 -47.23
C LEU A 5 -15.86 -58.97 -47.52
N PRO A 6 -16.60 -58.24 -48.35
CA PRO A 6 -16.27 -56.85 -48.65
C PRO A 6 -16.92 -55.91 -47.63
N LEU A 7 -16.12 -55.06 -46.96
CA LEU A 7 -16.61 -53.89 -46.19
C LEU A 7 -16.54 -52.64 -47.07
N GLY A 8 -17.71 -52.30 -47.61
CA GLY A 8 -17.91 -51.05 -48.27
C GLY A 8 -17.89 -49.90 -47.25
N LEU A 9 -16.88 -49.05 -47.33
CA LEU A 9 -16.85 -47.75 -46.62
C LEU A 9 -17.54 -46.71 -47.49
N ALA A 10 -18.70 -46.23 -47.02
CA ALA A 10 -19.33 -45.01 -47.54
C ALA A 10 -18.56 -43.76 -47.15
N PRO A 11 -18.46 -42.75 -48.00
CA PRO A 11 -17.69 -41.53 -47.66
C PRO A 11 -18.46 -40.64 -46.74
N VAL A 12 -17.93 -40.43 -45.52
CA VAL A 12 -18.40 -39.39 -44.58
C VAL A 12 -17.85 -38.05 -45.03
N ARG A 13 -18.61 -37.35 -45.86
CA ARG A 13 -18.38 -35.92 -46.10
C ARG A 13 -19.72 -35.18 -46.22
N PRO A 14 -20.16 -34.50 -45.13
CA PRO A 14 -20.24 -33.05 -45.20
C PRO A 14 -19.94 -32.31 -43.88
N ALA A 15 -19.52 -32.93 -42.78
CA ALA A 15 -19.34 -32.24 -41.48
C ALA A 15 -18.29 -31.13 -41.50
N VAL A 16 -17.22 -31.24 -42.26
CA VAL A 16 -16.13 -30.24 -42.28
C VAL A 16 -16.53 -28.90 -42.91
N ARG A 17 -17.52 -28.91 -43.86
CA ARG A 17 -18.00 -27.66 -44.45
C ARG A 17 -18.86 -26.83 -43.47
N TYR A 18 -19.66 -27.49 -42.64
CA TYR A 18 -20.49 -26.80 -41.65
C TYR A 18 -19.66 -26.20 -40.52
N TRP A 19 -18.59 -26.86 -40.10
CA TRP A 19 -17.68 -26.32 -39.09
C TRP A 19 -16.91 -25.09 -39.59
N ARG A 20 -16.50 -25.02 -40.82
CA ARG A 20 -15.86 -23.86 -41.43
C ARG A 20 -16.83 -22.69 -41.60
N LEU A 21 -18.09 -22.94 -41.92
CA LEU A 21 -19.14 -21.91 -41.99
C LEU A 21 -19.51 -21.41 -40.60
N LEU A 22 -19.65 -22.29 -39.60
CA LEU A 22 -19.90 -21.90 -38.22
C LEU A 22 -18.71 -21.15 -37.61
N ALA A 23 -17.48 -21.58 -37.86
CA ALA A 23 -16.29 -20.85 -37.41
C ALA A 23 -16.16 -19.48 -38.11
N GLY A 24 -16.49 -19.40 -39.40
CA GLY A 24 -16.52 -18.11 -40.12
C GLY A 24 -17.61 -17.17 -39.64
N LEU A 25 -18.79 -17.69 -39.30
CA LEU A 25 -19.88 -16.91 -38.71
C LEU A 25 -19.57 -16.46 -37.26
N LEU A 26 -18.91 -17.33 -36.47
CA LEU A 26 -18.48 -17.00 -35.13
C LEU A 26 -17.35 -15.93 -35.12
N LEU A 27 -16.39 -16.07 -36.04
CA LEU A 27 -15.32 -15.08 -36.22
C LEU A 27 -15.89 -13.77 -36.79
N GLY A 28 -16.85 -13.83 -37.70
CA GLY A 28 -17.57 -12.65 -38.21
C GLY A 28 -18.38 -11.97 -37.11
N TRP A 29 -19.08 -12.75 -36.27
CA TRP A 29 -19.82 -12.21 -35.13
C TRP A 29 -18.89 -11.64 -34.04
N LEU A 30 -17.75 -12.31 -33.76
CA LEU A 30 -16.72 -11.76 -32.84
C LEU A 30 -16.05 -10.51 -33.41
N ALA A 31 -15.81 -10.45 -34.72
CA ALA A 31 -15.28 -9.25 -35.38
C ALA A 31 -16.28 -8.08 -35.37
N THR A 32 -17.59 -8.35 -35.54
CA THR A 32 -18.63 -7.34 -35.41
C THR A 32 -18.79 -6.89 -33.95
N GLN A 33 -18.65 -7.77 -32.96
CA GLN A 33 -18.65 -7.40 -31.55
C GLN A 33 -17.39 -6.56 -31.17
N ALA A 34 -16.22 -6.90 -31.72
CA ALA A 34 -15.00 -6.10 -31.55
C ALA A 34 -15.12 -4.73 -32.24
N ALA A 35 -15.75 -4.68 -33.43
CA ALA A 35 -16.03 -3.43 -34.13
C ALA A 35 -17.10 -2.59 -33.41
N HIS A 36 -18.10 -3.22 -32.76
CA HIS A 36 -19.09 -2.51 -31.93
C HIS A 36 -18.50 -2.04 -30.60
N ALA A 37 -17.50 -2.73 -30.06
CA ALA A 37 -16.76 -2.26 -28.88
C ALA A 37 -15.86 -1.05 -29.19
N GLN A 38 -15.53 -0.82 -30.47
CA GLN A 38 -14.84 0.38 -30.95
C GLN A 38 -15.79 1.44 -31.51
N GLN A 39 -17.10 1.16 -31.59
CA GLN A 39 -18.07 2.14 -32.07
C GLN A 39 -18.29 3.25 -31.05
N ALA A 40 -17.78 4.40 -31.46
CA ALA A 40 -18.29 5.73 -31.20
C ALA A 40 -18.75 5.99 -29.77
N ARG A 41 -17.87 6.57 -28.98
CA ARG A 41 -18.32 7.49 -27.94
C ARG A 41 -19.36 8.42 -28.57
N PRO A 42 -20.57 8.55 -28.04
CA PRO A 42 -21.51 9.51 -28.55
C PRO A 42 -20.84 10.88 -28.59
N ALA A 43 -20.76 11.50 -29.75
CA ALA A 43 -20.15 12.82 -29.94
C ALA A 43 -20.71 13.88 -28.97
N ALA A 44 -21.96 13.73 -28.54
CA ALA A 44 -22.60 14.53 -27.51
C ALA A 44 -21.96 14.38 -26.10
N TYR A 45 -21.31 13.25 -25.79
CA TYR A 45 -20.62 13.06 -24.51
C TYR A 45 -19.21 13.65 -24.50
N ALA A 46 -18.52 13.64 -25.65
CA ALA A 46 -17.20 14.25 -25.78
C ALA A 46 -17.25 15.78 -25.70
N ALA A 47 -18.36 16.42 -26.15
CA ALA A 47 -18.55 17.84 -26.06
C ALA A 47 -18.84 18.39 -24.66
N LEU A 48 -19.22 17.52 -23.71
CA LEU A 48 -19.42 17.88 -22.30
C LEU A 48 -18.11 17.83 -21.46
N TYR A 49 -17.04 17.23 -21.99
CA TYR A 49 -15.77 17.04 -21.32
C TYR A 49 -14.68 17.70 -22.13
N SER A 50 -14.51 18.97 -21.85
CA SER A 50 -13.47 19.90 -22.30
C SER A 50 -12.33 19.31 -23.13
N ASP A 51 -12.25 19.76 -24.37
CA ASP A 51 -11.03 19.81 -25.14
C ASP A 51 -9.96 20.59 -24.33
N PRO A 52 -8.81 20.00 -23.97
CA PRO A 52 -7.73 20.75 -23.34
C PRO A 52 -7.23 21.94 -24.20
N ALA A 53 -7.38 21.85 -25.52
CA ALA A 53 -7.08 22.92 -26.44
C ALA A 53 -8.12 24.08 -26.42
N GLY A 54 -9.31 23.83 -25.84
CA GLY A 54 -10.39 24.84 -25.75
C GLY A 54 -10.39 25.65 -24.46
N ALA A 55 -9.44 25.44 -23.56
CA ALA A 55 -9.28 26.25 -22.34
C ALA A 55 -8.60 27.59 -22.58
N ALA A 56 -8.76 28.16 -23.79
CA ALA A 56 -8.44 29.57 -24.05
C ALA A 56 -9.16 30.43 -23.01
N ALA A 57 -8.46 31.44 -22.50
CA ALA A 57 -8.91 32.35 -21.45
C ALA A 57 -10.41 32.62 -21.53
N ARG A 58 -11.10 32.28 -20.44
CA ARG A 58 -12.51 32.65 -20.29
C ARG A 58 -12.56 34.07 -19.72
N PRO A 59 -13.04 35.05 -20.47
CA PRO A 59 -13.01 36.45 -20.04
C PRO A 59 -13.91 36.74 -18.83
N ASP A 60 -14.89 35.85 -18.58
CA ASP A 60 -15.85 36.01 -17.49
C ASP A 60 -15.79 34.82 -16.54
N ARG A 61 -15.90 35.07 -15.25
CA ARG A 61 -15.96 34.07 -14.21
C ARG A 61 -17.28 33.32 -14.30
N HIS A 62 -17.23 32.01 -14.64
CA HIS A 62 -18.44 31.27 -14.95
C HIS A 62 -18.74 30.16 -13.96
N LEU A 63 -20.00 29.76 -13.93
CA LEU A 63 -20.45 28.54 -13.28
C LEU A 63 -20.20 27.35 -14.21
N VAL A 64 -19.13 26.60 -13.95
CA VAL A 64 -18.71 25.42 -14.72
C VAL A 64 -19.38 24.17 -14.17
N ARG A 65 -20.09 23.44 -15.05
CA ARG A 65 -20.89 22.27 -14.66
C ARG A 65 -20.29 20.99 -15.17
N TYR A 66 -20.21 19.98 -14.26
CA TYR A 66 -19.84 18.61 -14.61
C TYR A 66 -20.87 17.61 -14.08
N HIS A 67 -21.07 16.54 -14.85
CA HIS A 67 -21.88 15.39 -14.46
C HIS A 67 -20.98 14.16 -14.44
N LEU A 68 -20.71 13.63 -13.25
CA LEU A 68 -19.88 12.45 -13.02
C LEU A 68 -20.77 11.28 -12.66
N ARG A 69 -20.79 10.25 -13.50
CA ARG A 69 -21.52 9.00 -13.28
C ARG A 69 -20.55 7.87 -12.99
N VAL A 70 -20.59 7.34 -11.78
CA VAL A 70 -19.74 6.24 -11.35
C VAL A 70 -20.44 4.89 -11.53
N THR A 71 -19.78 3.95 -12.19
CA THR A 71 -20.33 2.61 -12.48
C THR A 71 -19.31 1.51 -12.16
N ASP A 72 -19.81 0.34 -11.73
CA ASP A 72 -19.02 -0.89 -11.68
C ASP A 72 -18.83 -1.44 -13.10
N THR A 73 -17.61 -1.82 -13.43
CA THR A 73 -17.30 -2.47 -14.71
C THR A 73 -16.15 -3.45 -14.59
N THR A 74 -15.78 -4.05 -15.69
CA THR A 74 -14.56 -4.85 -15.84
C THR A 74 -13.79 -4.29 -17.02
N LEU A 75 -12.52 -3.95 -16.79
CA LEU A 75 -11.62 -3.45 -17.83
C LEU A 75 -10.53 -4.49 -18.11
N THR A 76 -10.04 -4.50 -19.35
CA THR A 76 -8.85 -5.24 -19.74
C THR A 76 -7.83 -4.23 -20.24
N ILE A 77 -6.73 -4.07 -19.53
CA ILE A 77 -5.64 -3.14 -19.83
C ILE A 77 -4.34 -3.94 -19.90
N GLY A 78 -3.60 -3.84 -21.01
CA GLY A 78 -2.36 -4.62 -21.19
C GLY A 78 -2.58 -6.13 -21.05
N GLY A 79 -3.75 -6.64 -21.41
CA GLY A 79 -4.11 -8.07 -21.23
C GLY A 79 -4.56 -8.44 -19.80
N VAL A 80 -4.48 -7.53 -18.84
CA VAL A 80 -4.91 -7.75 -17.44
C VAL A 80 -6.37 -7.36 -17.26
N ARG A 81 -7.22 -8.37 -17.05
CA ARG A 81 -8.65 -8.17 -16.76
C ARG A 81 -8.88 -7.94 -15.26
N SER A 82 -9.49 -6.81 -14.90
CA SER A 82 -9.79 -6.44 -13.51
C SER A 82 -11.15 -5.77 -13.37
N ARG A 83 -11.74 -5.89 -12.19
CA ARG A 83 -12.91 -5.09 -11.79
C ARG A 83 -12.48 -3.65 -11.57
N ALA A 84 -13.29 -2.71 -12.04
CA ALA A 84 -13.05 -1.29 -11.94
C ALA A 84 -14.31 -0.52 -11.50
N LEU A 85 -14.09 0.62 -10.86
CA LEU A 85 -15.06 1.69 -10.69
C LEU A 85 -14.66 2.81 -11.65
N VAL A 86 -15.42 2.98 -12.71
CA VAL A 86 -15.14 3.99 -13.73
C VAL A 86 -16.10 5.15 -13.59
N THR A 87 -15.59 6.34 -13.90
CA THR A 87 -16.41 7.56 -13.96
C THR A 87 -16.60 7.95 -15.42
N ASN A 88 -17.86 8.11 -15.85
CA ASN A 88 -18.22 8.37 -17.23
C ASN A 88 -17.62 7.37 -18.23
N SER A 89 -17.54 6.11 -17.83
CA SER A 89 -16.96 4.99 -18.63
C SER A 89 -15.49 5.17 -19.01
N GLN A 90 -14.73 5.98 -18.25
CA GLN A 90 -13.31 6.26 -18.48
C GLN A 90 -12.43 5.81 -17.32
N LEU A 91 -11.18 5.47 -17.63
CA LEU A 91 -10.07 5.28 -16.70
C LEU A 91 -8.80 5.89 -17.32
N PRO A 92 -8.18 6.90 -16.68
CA PRO A 92 -8.67 7.63 -15.52
C PRO A 92 -10.05 8.26 -15.75
N ALA A 93 -10.70 8.68 -14.67
CA ALA A 93 -11.92 9.49 -14.75
C ALA A 93 -11.67 10.79 -15.55
N PRO A 94 -12.71 11.48 -16.06
CA PRO A 94 -12.55 12.68 -16.86
C PRO A 94 -11.67 13.75 -16.20
N THR A 95 -10.80 14.38 -16.96
CA THR A 95 -10.12 15.60 -16.52
C THR A 95 -11.11 16.73 -16.37
N LEU A 96 -11.17 17.34 -15.17
CA LEU A 96 -11.99 18.52 -14.92
C LEU A 96 -11.15 19.77 -15.14
N THR A 97 -11.62 20.66 -16.00
CA THR A 97 -10.91 21.90 -16.34
C THR A 97 -11.69 23.12 -15.91
N PHE A 98 -11.00 24.06 -15.31
CA PHE A 98 -11.57 25.31 -14.81
C PHE A 98 -10.59 26.47 -15.02
N THR A 99 -11.05 27.66 -14.73
CA THR A 99 -10.21 28.85 -14.59
C THR A 99 -10.33 29.38 -13.16
N GLU A 100 -9.25 29.88 -12.59
CA GLU A 100 -9.26 30.51 -11.27
C GLU A 100 -10.31 31.63 -11.21
N GLY A 101 -11.15 31.60 -10.18
CA GLY A 101 -12.32 32.44 -10.01
C GLY A 101 -13.61 31.86 -10.54
N ASP A 102 -13.61 30.78 -11.30
CA ASP A 102 -14.84 30.05 -11.64
C ASP A 102 -15.50 29.48 -10.37
N THR A 103 -16.78 29.11 -10.51
CA THR A 103 -17.47 28.28 -9.49
C THR A 103 -17.70 26.90 -10.08
N ALA A 104 -17.14 25.88 -9.42
CA ALA A 104 -17.42 24.50 -9.77
C ALA A 104 -18.83 24.09 -9.32
N LEU A 105 -19.59 23.43 -10.20
CA LEU A 105 -20.87 22.79 -9.90
C LEU A 105 -20.83 21.36 -10.42
N ILE A 106 -20.55 20.40 -9.54
CA ILE A 106 -20.28 19.02 -9.94
C ILE A 106 -21.37 18.11 -9.36
N TYR A 107 -22.11 17.46 -10.24
CA TYR A 107 -23.11 16.46 -9.88
C TYR A 107 -22.47 15.07 -9.96
N VAL A 108 -22.35 14.38 -8.82
CA VAL A 108 -21.81 13.02 -8.77
C VAL A 108 -22.96 12.04 -8.55
N HIS A 109 -23.27 11.28 -9.59
CA HIS A 109 -24.27 10.21 -9.54
C HIS A 109 -23.62 8.85 -9.35
N ASN A 110 -23.99 8.16 -8.28
CA ASN A 110 -23.48 6.81 -7.98
C ASN A 110 -24.43 5.76 -8.59
N ALA A 111 -24.07 5.24 -9.74
CA ALA A 111 -24.74 4.11 -10.38
C ALA A 111 -24.04 2.78 -10.09
N SER A 112 -23.07 2.75 -9.17
CA SER A 112 -22.42 1.53 -8.71
C SER A 112 -23.15 0.90 -7.53
N ARG A 113 -22.76 -0.33 -7.17
CA ARG A 113 -23.31 -1.06 -6.02
C ARG A 113 -22.62 -0.74 -4.70
N LYS A 114 -21.60 0.12 -4.71
CA LYS A 114 -20.81 0.48 -3.54
C LYS A 114 -21.11 1.92 -3.13
N SER A 115 -20.90 2.25 -1.86
CA SER A 115 -20.82 3.65 -1.45
C SER A 115 -19.54 4.27 -2.01
N ILE A 116 -19.62 5.53 -2.45
CA ILE A 116 -18.49 6.28 -3.04
C ILE A 116 -18.37 7.66 -2.39
N SER A 117 -17.23 8.29 -2.58
CA SER A 117 -17.00 9.72 -2.33
C SER A 117 -15.95 10.21 -3.31
N PHE A 118 -15.87 11.53 -3.51
CA PHE A 118 -14.73 12.16 -4.14
C PHE A 118 -14.13 13.21 -3.22
N HIS A 119 -12.83 13.07 -3.00
CA HIS A 119 -11.99 14.11 -2.44
C HIS A 119 -11.32 14.88 -3.58
N TRP A 120 -11.28 16.20 -3.43
CA TRP A 120 -10.70 17.14 -4.41
C TRP A 120 -9.31 17.51 -3.90
N HIS A 121 -8.36 16.66 -4.19
CA HIS A 121 -7.02 16.69 -3.61
C HIS A 121 -6.25 17.96 -3.93
N GLY A 122 -5.79 18.65 -2.89
CA GLY A 122 -5.05 19.90 -3.00
C GLY A 122 -5.92 21.14 -3.27
N MET A 123 -7.25 21.02 -3.34
CA MET A 123 -8.13 22.15 -3.50
C MET A 123 -8.45 22.82 -2.18
N LEU A 124 -8.36 24.16 -2.15
CA LEU A 124 -8.88 24.99 -1.06
C LEU A 124 -10.37 25.21 -1.27
N LEU A 125 -11.20 24.60 -0.43
CA LEU A 125 -12.63 24.58 -0.55
C LEU A 125 -13.33 24.47 0.81
N PRO A 126 -14.62 24.81 0.91
CA PRO A 126 -15.35 24.66 2.16
C PRO A 126 -15.34 23.19 2.66
N ASN A 127 -15.04 23.00 3.94
CA ASN A 127 -14.87 21.70 4.60
C ASN A 127 -15.94 20.65 4.25
N GLN A 128 -17.20 21.06 4.12
CA GLN A 128 -18.31 20.16 3.79
C GLN A 128 -18.23 19.51 2.40
N TYR A 129 -17.37 20.02 1.52
CA TYR A 129 -17.15 19.52 0.16
C TYR A 129 -15.82 18.78 0.00
N ASP A 130 -15.00 18.68 1.05
CA ASP A 130 -13.69 18.05 1.02
C ASP A 130 -13.70 16.57 0.58
N GLY A 131 -14.79 15.84 0.84
CA GLY A 131 -15.00 14.51 0.28
C GLY A 131 -14.55 13.35 1.18
N VAL A 132 -14.03 13.60 2.39
CA VAL A 132 -13.73 12.53 3.34
C VAL A 132 -15.04 11.99 3.93
N PRO A 133 -15.35 10.68 3.75
CA PRO A 133 -16.62 10.12 4.17
C PRO A 133 -16.90 10.35 5.65
N ILE A 134 -18.06 10.91 5.97
CA ILE A 134 -18.57 11.18 7.31
C ILE A 134 -17.81 12.25 8.08
N LEU A 135 -16.50 12.35 7.91
CA LEU A 135 -15.72 13.38 8.58
C LEU A 135 -16.10 14.78 8.09
N THR A 136 -16.05 14.98 6.78
CA THR A 136 -16.37 16.26 6.13
C THR A 136 -17.62 16.16 5.25
N THR A 137 -17.78 15.08 4.51
CA THR A 137 -18.81 14.94 3.47
C THR A 137 -19.63 13.65 3.67
N THR A 138 -20.94 13.68 3.35
CA THR A 138 -21.77 12.49 3.35
C THR A 138 -21.40 11.58 2.17
N PRO A 139 -21.12 10.29 2.40
CA PRO A 139 -20.84 9.37 1.29
C PRO A 139 -22.08 9.18 0.40
N ILE A 140 -21.83 8.96 -0.89
CA ILE A 140 -22.88 8.81 -1.90
C ILE A 140 -23.23 7.34 -2.00
N GLY A 141 -24.39 6.96 -1.47
CA GLY A 141 -24.91 5.59 -1.57
C GLY A 141 -25.32 5.21 -3.00
N PRO A 142 -25.52 3.90 -3.29
CA PRO A 142 -26.02 3.43 -4.58
C PRO A 142 -27.31 4.14 -5.01
N GLY A 143 -27.37 4.56 -6.28
CA GLY A 143 -28.51 5.27 -6.87
C GLY A 143 -28.68 6.73 -6.41
N LYS A 144 -27.80 7.25 -5.55
CA LYS A 144 -27.89 8.63 -5.04
C LYS A 144 -26.99 9.57 -5.84
N THR A 145 -27.32 10.87 -5.76
CA THR A 145 -26.54 11.95 -6.34
C THR A 145 -26.17 12.93 -5.23
N LEU A 146 -24.90 13.40 -5.23
CA LEU A 146 -24.44 14.49 -4.40
C LEU A 146 -23.99 15.65 -5.31
N THR A 147 -24.32 16.86 -4.93
CA THR A 147 -23.91 18.08 -5.62
C THR A 147 -22.83 18.79 -4.83
N TYR A 148 -21.72 19.02 -5.47
CA TYR A 148 -20.63 19.86 -4.96
C TYR A 148 -20.72 21.24 -5.63
N LYS A 149 -20.61 22.31 -4.83
CA LYS A 149 -20.61 23.68 -5.33
C LYS A 149 -19.64 24.52 -4.52
N PHE A 150 -18.54 24.92 -5.13
CA PHE A 150 -17.51 25.70 -4.45
C PHE A 150 -16.77 26.63 -5.42
N PRO A 151 -16.23 27.77 -4.92
CA PRO A 151 -15.41 28.66 -5.72
C PRO A 151 -14.02 28.07 -5.93
N LEU A 152 -13.39 28.41 -7.05
CA LEU A 152 -12.01 28.06 -7.36
C LEU A 152 -11.13 29.27 -7.09
N VAL A 153 -10.42 29.24 -5.95
CA VAL A 153 -9.63 30.34 -5.42
C VAL A 153 -8.13 30.22 -5.73
N GLN A 154 -7.76 29.22 -6.53
CA GLN A 154 -6.38 28.88 -6.87
C GLN A 154 -6.32 28.32 -8.28
N HIS A 155 -5.15 28.39 -8.92
CA HIS A 155 -4.85 27.66 -10.15
C HIS A 155 -3.82 26.58 -9.89
N GLY A 156 -3.65 25.64 -10.83
CA GLY A 156 -2.63 24.60 -10.78
C GLY A 156 -3.10 23.24 -11.26
N THR A 157 -2.21 22.28 -11.16
CA THR A 157 -2.43 20.85 -11.46
C THR A 157 -2.77 20.11 -10.18
N LEU A 158 -3.98 19.64 -10.12
CA LEU A 158 -4.57 18.95 -8.97
C LEU A 158 -5.21 17.64 -9.46
N TRP A 159 -5.84 16.89 -8.58
CA TRP A 159 -6.54 15.68 -8.97
C TRP A 159 -7.69 15.38 -8.02
N TYR A 160 -8.52 14.40 -8.34
CA TYR A 160 -9.59 13.95 -7.47
C TYR A 160 -9.63 12.42 -7.41
N HIS A 161 -9.96 11.89 -6.25
CA HIS A 161 -9.98 10.45 -6.05
C HIS A 161 -10.98 10.04 -4.96
N SER A 162 -11.20 8.74 -4.85
CA SER A 162 -12.07 8.21 -3.81
C SER A 162 -11.40 8.19 -2.45
N HIS A 163 -12.10 8.66 -1.44
CA HIS A 163 -11.72 8.47 -0.03
C HIS A 163 -12.57 7.35 0.65
N THR A 164 -13.38 6.62 -0.12
CA THR A 164 -14.21 5.53 0.41
C THR A 164 -13.47 4.21 0.34
N MET A 165 -12.97 3.74 1.48
CA MET A 165 -12.26 2.44 1.60
C MET A 165 -11.12 2.35 0.56
N LEU A 166 -11.07 1.25 -0.21
CA LEU A 166 -10.04 0.98 -1.21
C LEU A 166 -10.52 1.23 -2.65
N ASN A 167 -11.50 2.11 -2.86
CA ASN A 167 -12.09 2.35 -4.19
C ASN A 167 -11.11 3.07 -5.15
N GLU A 168 -10.14 3.83 -4.62
CA GLU A 168 -9.08 4.45 -5.39
C GLU A 168 -8.33 3.41 -6.24
N GLN A 169 -7.91 2.29 -5.65
CA GLN A 169 -7.27 1.18 -6.37
C GLN A 169 -8.15 0.58 -7.48
N LEU A 170 -9.45 0.78 -7.45
CA LEU A 170 -10.37 0.30 -8.49
C LEU A 170 -10.49 1.27 -9.67
N GLY A 171 -9.76 2.39 -9.68
CA GLY A 171 -9.77 3.35 -10.78
C GLY A 171 -10.63 4.61 -10.54
N GLN A 172 -11.08 4.83 -9.31
CA GLN A 172 -11.88 6.02 -8.97
C GLN A 172 -10.97 7.22 -8.70
N TYR A 173 -10.31 7.73 -9.75
CA TYR A 173 -9.43 8.89 -9.73
C TYR A 173 -9.40 9.60 -11.10
N GLY A 174 -9.11 10.91 -11.11
CA GLY A 174 -9.01 11.73 -12.31
C GLY A 174 -8.30 13.05 -12.05
N ALA A 175 -7.86 13.73 -13.11
CA ALA A 175 -7.14 14.99 -13.03
C ALA A 175 -8.08 16.20 -12.87
N ILE A 176 -7.57 17.24 -12.21
CA ILE A 176 -8.15 18.60 -12.20
C ILE A 176 -7.07 19.56 -12.68
N VAL A 177 -7.42 20.41 -13.66
CA VAL A 177 -6.59 21.52 -14.09
C VAL A 177 -7.36 22.80 -13.89
N VAL A 178 -6.86 23.64 -13.02
CA VAL A 178 -7.38 25.00 -12.87
C VAL A 178 -6.39 25.93 -13.54
N TYR A 179 -6.81 26.58 -14.62
CA TYR A 179 -5.98 27.51 -15.37
C TYR A 179 -5.93 28.87 -14.66
N PRO A 180 -4.80 29.60 -14.74
CA PRO A 180 -4.77 30.99 -14.33
C PRO A 180 -5.66 31.84 -15.25
N PRO A 181 -6.12 33.02 -14.81
CA PRO A 181 -6.91 33.91 -15.65
C PRO A 181 -6.20 34.35 -16.94
N THR A 182 -4.88 34.41 -16.90
CA THR A 182 -4.03 34.69 -18.07
C THR A 182 -3.66 33.37 -18.74
N PRO A 183 -3.87 33.21 -20.06
CA PRO A 183 -3.54 32.00 -20.78
C PRO A 183 -2.06 31.63 -20.65
N LEU A 184 -1.78 30.33 -20.52
CA LEU A 184 -0.41 29.83 -20.56
C LEU A 184 0.15 29.99 -21.99
N ALA A 185 1.38 30.46 -22.10
CA ALA A 185 2.07 30.55 -23.40
C ALA A 185 2.52 29.17 -23.92
N THR A 186 2.75 28.23 -23.03
CA THR A 186 3.23 26.87 -23.33
C THR A 186 2.04 25.92 -23.39
N PRO A 187 1.85 25.16 -24.50
CA PRO A 187 0.82 24.11 -24.54
C PRO A 187 1.05 23.07 -23.46
N ASP A 188 -0.01 22.57 -22.88
CA ASP A 188 0.06 21.63 -21.77
C ASP A 188 -0.65 20.30 -22.04
N HIS A 189 -0.23 19.26 -21.31
CA HIS A 189 -0.81 17.94 -21.40
C HIS A 189 -0.78 17.25 -20.03
N VAL A 190 -1.90 16.63 -19.64
CA VAL A 190 -2.00 15.86 -18.39
C VAL A 190 -1.34 14.50 -18.55
N VAL A 191 -0.50 14.14 -17.57
CA VAL A 191 0.19 12.86 -17.46
C VAL A 191 -0.17 12.25 -16.11
N LEU A 192 -1.29 11.53 -16.04
CA LEU A 192 -1.72 10.87 -14.82
C LEU A 192 -1.15 9.45 -14.78
N LEU A 193 -0.22 9.23 -13.85
CA LEU A 193 0.40 7.95 -13.58
C LEU A 193 -0.46 7.15 -12.60
N SER A 194 -0.58 5.85 -12.82
CA SER A 194 -1.31 4.97 -11.91
C SER A 194 -0.82 3.53 -12.01
N ASP A 195 -1.22 2.70 -11.06
CA ASP A 195 -0.92 1.28 -10.98
C ASP A 195 -2.15 0.42 -11.31
N TRP A 196 -1.94 -0.75 -11.92
CA TRP A 196 -3.03 -1.63 -12.35
C TRP A 196 -2.74 -3.09 -12.03
N THR A 197 -3.75 -3.79 -11.46
CA THR A 197 -3.65 -5.19 -11.06
C THR A 197 -4.97 -5.93 -11.24
N ARG A 198 -4.88 -7.27 -11.44
CA ARG A 198 -6.05 -8.17 -11.42
C ARG A 198 -6.55 -8.44 -10.00
N GLU A 199 -5.73 -8.17 -8.99
CA GLU A 199 -6.07 -8.48 -7.61
C GLU A 199 -7.11 -7.50 -7.06
N ARG A 200 -8.04 -8.02 -6.27
CA ARG A 200 -8.98 -7.15 -5.56
C ARG A 200 -8.27 -6.41 -4.44
N PRO A 201 -8.56 -5.14 -4.21
CA PRO A 201 -7.89 -4.35 -3.16
C PRO A 201 -7.94 -5.01 -1.77
N TRP A 202 -9.07 -5.68 -1.45
CA TRP A 202 -9.20 -6.43 -0.21
C TRP A 202 -8.25 -7.63 -0.12
N GLU A 203 -8.02 -8.34 -1.23
CA GLU A 203 -7.09 -9.48 -1.29
C GLU A 203 -5.64 -9.03 -1.17
N ILE A 204 -5.32 -7.83 -1.72
CA ILE A 204 -4.02 -7.20 -1.54
C ILE A 204 -3.80 -6.89 -0.06
N LEU A 205 -4.74 -6.17 0.58
CA LEU A 205 -4.62 -5.82 2.00
C LEU A 205 -4.55 -7.05 2.91
N ARG A 206 -5.33 -8.10 2.61
CA ARG A 206 -5.25 -9.38 3.30
C ARG A 206 -3.86 -10.02 3.15
N SER A 207 -3.30 -10.01 1.95
CA SER A 207 -1.94 -10.54 1.69
C SER A 207 -0.88 -9.76 2.49
N LEU A 208 -0.97 -8.43 2.51
CA LEU A 208 -0.07 -7.58 3.27
C LEU A 208 -0.17 -7.86 4.78
N LYS A 209 -1.39 -8.01 5.30
CA LYS A 209 -1.60 -8.33 6.73
C LYS A 209 -1.23 -9.76 7.09
N ARG A 210 -1.06 -10.64 6.13
CA ARG A 210 -0.72 -12.05 6.34
C ARG A 210 0.79 -12.32 6.50
N GLU A 211 1.64 -11.33 6.31
CA GLU A 211 3.10 -11.47 6.40
C GLU A 211 3.70 -12.31 5.24
N THR A 212 3.14 -12.19 4.02
CA THR A 212 3.63 -12.91 2.85
C THR A 212 4.71 -12.13 2.10
N ASP A 213 5.77 -12.83 1.68
CA ASP A 213 6.82 -12.27 0.83
C ASP A 213 6.45 -12.27 -0.67
N TRP A 214 5.22 -12.64 -1.04
CA TRP A 214 4.85 -12.83 -2.44
C TRP A 214 5.18 -11.63 -3.33
N TYR A 215 4.83 -10.43 -2.90
CA TYR A 215 5.11 -9.23 -3.69
C TYR A 215 6.61 -8.93 -3.80
N ALA A 216 7.39 -9.19 -2.75
CA ALA A 216 8.85 -9.07 -2.79
C ALA A 216 9.49 -10.13 -3.72
N ILE A 217 8.92 -11.35 -3.78
CA ILE A 217 9.34 -12.39 -4.71
C ILE A 217 9.12 -11.96 -6.15
N GLU A 218 7.92 -11.44 -6.47
CA GLU A 218 7.59 -11.00 -7.83
C GLU A 218 8.47 -9.82 -8.30
N ARG A 219 8.83 -8.91 -7.40
CA ARG A 219 9.76 -7.81 -7.66
C ARG A 219 11.22 -8.25 -7.71
N GLY A 220 11.57 -9.43 -7.17
CA GLY A 220 12.95 -9.85 -6.98
C GLY A 220 13.69 -9.09 -5.87
N SER A 221 12.96 -8.50 -4.92
CA SER A 221 13.50 -7.66 -3.83
C SER A 221 13.78 -8.42 -2.53
N VAL A 222 13.53 -9.72 -2.48
CA VAL A 222 13.77 -10.55 -1.29
C VAL A 222 15.23 -10.54 -0.88
N GLN A 223 15.51 -10.12 0.34
CA GLN A 223 16.86 -10.12 0.92
C GLN A 223 17.13 -11.46 1.59
N SER A 224 17.41 -12.48 0.77
CA SER A 224 17.68 -13.85 1.21
C SER A 224 19.06 -14.02 1.82
N TYR A 225 19.27 -15.07 2.63
CA TYR A 225 20.58 -15.43 3.18
C TYR A 225 21.57 -15.82 2.07
N GLY A 226 21.14 -16.63 1.10
CA GLY A 226 21.96 -17.00 -0.05
C GLY A 226 22.42 -15.79 -0.86
N GLY A 227 21.51 -14.83 -1.11
CA GLY A 227 21.86 -13.56 -1.75
C GLY A 227 22.82 -12.70 -0.90
N ALA A 228 22.60 -12.65 0.42
CA ALA A 228 23.49 -11.91 1.31
C ALA A 228 24.90 -12.49 1.34
N VAL A 229 25.05 -13.81 1.31
CA VAL A 229 26.35 -14.48 1.21
C VAL A 229 26.99 -14.22 -0.15
N ALA A 230 26.26 -14.43 -1.24
CA ALA A 230 26.77 -14.26 -2.61
C ALA A 230 27.28 -12.84 -2.90
N HIS A 231 26.69 -11.82 -2.28
CA HIS A 231 27.05 -10.42 -2.49
C HIS A 231 27.89 -9.81 -1.33
N GLY A 232 28.31 -10.60 -0.32
CA GLY A 232 29.15 -10.11 0.77
C GLY A 232 28.42 -9.30 1.86
N TYR A 233 27.08 -9.38 1.95
CA TYR A 233 26.25 -8.61 2.89
C TYR A 233 25.71 -9.40 4.08
N LEU A 234 26.25 -10.61 4.37
CA LEU A 234 25.74 -11.44 5.47
C LEU A 234 25.73 -10.69 6.82
N GLY A 235 26.82 -9.97 7.13
CA GLY A 235 26.91 -9.18 8.35
C GLY A 235 25.88 -8.06 8.43
N THR A 236 25.52 -7.45 7.30
CA THR A 236 24.45 -6.44 7.19
C THR A 236 23.09 -7.08 7.47
N LYS A 237 22.81 -8.23 6.85
CA LYS A 237 21.57 -9.01 7.05
C LYS A 237 21.38 -9.41 8.51
N LEU A 238 22.40 -9.99 9.13
CA LEU A 238 22.35 -10.39 10.54
C LEU A 238 22.15 -9.19 11.49
N LYS A 239 22.81 -8.05 11.24
CA LYS A 239 22.60 -6.83 12.04
C LYS A 239 21.18 -6.27 11.90
N GLN A 240 20.61 -6.34 10.71
CA GLN A 240 19.25 -5.93 10.45
C GLN A 240 18.25 -6.80 11.25
N GLU A 241 18.36 -8.13 11.13
CA GLU A 241 17.49 -9.06 11.83
C GLU A 241 17.70 -9.04 13.35
N TRP A 242 18.93 -8.76 13.82
CA TRP A 242 19.20 -8.53 15.23
C TRP A 242 18.40 -7.35 15.80
N LYS A 243 18.20 -6.32 14.99
CA LYS A 243 17.34 -5.17 15.33
C LYS A 243 15.84 -5.45 15.18
N ARG A 244 15.46 -6.69 14.88
CA ARG A 244 14.07 -7.09 14.56
C ARG A 244 13.49 -6.37 13.36
N MET A 245 14.33 -6.04 12.37
CA MET A 245 13.90 -5.38 11.15
C MET A 245 13.83 -6.42 10.02
N PRO A 246 12.65 -6.58 9.38
CA PRO A 246 12.53 -7.43 8.19
C PRO A 246 13.33 -6.83 7.03
N GLY A 247 13.23 -7.44 5.86
CA GLY A 247 13.79 -6.88 4.63
C GLY A 247 13.28 -5.46 4.40
N MET A 248 14.11 -4.62 3.78
CA MET A 248 13.69 -3.32 3.32
C MET A 248 12.84 -3.47 2.06
N ASP A 249 11.78 -2.69 1.94
CA ASP A 249 10.95 -2.65 0.76
C ASP A 249 10.72 -1.20 0.30
N LEU A 250 10.67 -0.99 -1.02
CA LEU A 250 10.37 0.31 -1.62
C LEU A 250 8.90 0.41 -2.07
N ALA A 251 8.22 -0.70 -2.15
CA ALA A 251 6.82 -0.78 -2.53
C ALA A 251 6.15 -1.97 -1.84
N ASP A 252 4.94 -1.79 -1.33
CA ASP A 252 4.20 -2.85 -0.66
C ASP A 252 3.66 -3.90 -1.63
N VAL A 253 3.22 -3.47 -2.80
CA VAL A 253 2.45 -4.26 -3.75
C VAL A 253 3.21 -4.42 -5.07
N TYR A 254 3.11 -5.59 -5.69
CA TYR A 254 3.50 -5.81 -7.07
C TYR A 254 2.28 -5.66 -7.97
N TYR A 255 2.32 -4.69 -8.88
CA TYR A 255 1.29 -4.47 -9.89
C TYR A 255 1.68 -5.12 -11.21
N GLN A 256 0.72 -5.50 -12.06
CA GLN A 256 1.02 -6.05 -13.38
C GLN A 256 1.42 -4.97 -14.38
N HIS A 257 0.82 -3.77 -14.27
CA HIS A 257 1.14 -2.63 -15.12
C HIS A 257 1.20 -1.34 -14.33
N ASP A 258 2.10 -0.47 -14.76
CA ASP A 258 2.06 0.95 -14.51
C ASP A 258 1.42 1.62 -15.73
N LEU A 259 0.62 2.65 -15.53
CA LEU A 259 -0.19 3.27 -16.59
C LEU A 259 0.07 4.76 -16.67
N THR A 260 0.11 5.27 -17.89
CA THR A 260 0.02 6.69 -18.23
C THR A 260 -1.35 6.96 -18.85
N ASN A 261 -2.16 7.79 -18.20
CA ASN A 261 -3.53 8.09 -18.62
C ASN A 261 -4.36 6.84 -18.95
N GLY A 262 -4.21 5.79 -18.12
CA GLY A 262 -4.97 4.55 -18.22
C GLY A 262 -4.45 3.56 -19.26
N GLN A 263 -3.29 3.80 -19.86
CA GLN A 263 -2.65 2.92 -20.85
C GLN A 263 -1.21 2.59 -20.42
N PRO A 264 -0.68 1.40 -20.74
CA PRO A 264 0.73 1.08 -20.51
C PRO A 264 1.69 2.03 -21.22
N ASN A 265 1.31 2.52 -22.39
CA ASN A 265 2.03 3.54 -23.16
C ASN A 265 1.01 4.45 -23.82
N GLN A 266 1.28 5.76 -23.80
CA GLN A 266 0.46 6.78 -24.46
C GLN A 266 1.29 7.54 -25.50
N GLN A 267 0.64 8.04 -26.54
CA GLN A 267 1.27 8.87 -27.58
C GLN A 267 0.74 10.28 -27.54
N LEU A 268 1.64 11.26 -27.74
CA LEU A 268 1.35 12.67 -27.93
C LEU A 268 2.00 13.14 -29.25
N PRO A 269 1.41 12.82 -30.40
CA PRO A 269 2.00 13.10 -31.72
C PRO A 269 2.14 14.60 -32.01
N ALA A 270 1.32 15.45 -31.38
CA ALA A 270 1.28 16.91 -31.63
C ALA A 270 2.51 17.65 -31.07
N ALA A 271 3.37 17.04 -30.27
CA ALA A 271 4.59 17.67 -29.79
C ALA A 271 5.55 17.94 -30.96
N ARG A 272 6.01 19.19 -31.08
CA ARG A 272 6.85 19.65 -32.19
C ARG A 272 8.30 19.85 -31.75
N PRO A 273 9.28 19.57 -32.60
CA PRO A 273 10.68 19.91 -32.35
C PRO A 273 10.89 21.37 -31.97
N GLY A 274 11.72 21.63 -30.96
CA GLY A 274 12.04 22.96 -30.46
C GLY A 274 10.90 23.69 -29.72
N GLN A 275 9.70 23.11 -29.65
CA GLN A 275 8.58 23.66 -28.92
C GLN A 275 8.51 23.06 -27.52
N ALA A 276 8.51 23.91 -26.49
CA ALA A 276 8.29 23.47 -25.14
C ALA A 276 6.85 22.98 -24.95
N VAL A 277 6.68 21.90 -24.19
CA VAL A 277 5.38 21.36 -23.77
C VAL A 277 5.39 21.23 -22.24
N ARG A 278 4.37 21.77 -21.58
CA ARG A 278 4.16 21.61 -20.14
C ARG A 278 3.44 20.29 -19.88
N LEU A 279 4.08 19.36 -19.24
CA LEU A 279 3.53 18.07 -18.83
C LEU A 279 3.10 18.17 -17.38
N ARG A 280 1.81 17.99 -17.13
CA ARG A 280 1.18 18.04 -15.82
C ARG A 280 1.19 16.63 -15.23
N VAL A 281 2.29 16.28 -14.57
CA VAL A 281 2.51 14.93 -14.04
C VAL A 281 1.81 14.79 -12.69
N ILE A 282 0.90 13.83 -12.59
CA ILE A 282 0.11 13.50 -11.40
C ILE A 282 0.40 12.05 -11.04
N ASN A 283 0.77 11.77 -9.81
CA ASN A 283 0.84 10.40 -9.33
C ASN A 283 -0.46 10.00 -8.62
N GLY A 284 -1.41 9.47 -9.37
CA GLY A 284 -2.70 8.96 -8.89
C GLY A 284 -2.68 7.45 -8.60
N SER A 285 -1.51 6.84 -8.33
CA SER A 285 -1.40 5.44 -7.97
C SER A 285 -1.78 5.19 -6.51
N ALA A 286 -2.26 3.98 -6.21
CA ALA A 286 -2.64 3.61 -4.85
C ALA A 286 -1.43 3.37 -3.94
N ALA A 287 -0.29 2.86 -4.49
CA ALA A 287 0.89 2.55 -3.68
C ALA A 287 2.23 2.67 -4.41
N SER A 288 2.26 3.15 -5.66
CA SER A 288 3.47 3.23 -6.46
C SER A 288 4.07 4.63 -6.47
N TYR A 289 5.39 4.71 -6.34
CA TYR A 289 6.19 5.90 -6.64
C TYR A 289 6.84 5.73 -8.01
N PHE A 290 7.17 6.83 -8.68
CA PHE A 290 7.80 6.79 -10.00
C PHE A 290 8.99 7.72 -10.12
N TRP A 291 10.08 7.19 -10.69
CA TRP A 291 11.13 8.01 -11.27
C TRP A 291 10.70 8.46 -12.67
N VAL A 292 10.57 9.77 -12.85
CA VAL A 292 10.22 10.38 -14.13
C VAL A 292 11.46 10.96 -14.77
N GLN A 293 11.67 10.66 -16.06
CA GLN A 293 12.82 11.14 -16.86
C GLN A 293 12.42 11.32 -18.33
N PHE A 294 13.13 12.15 -19.02
CA PHE A 294 12.84 12.49 -20.42
C PHE A 294 13.99 12.10 -21.36
N GLY A 295 13.70 11.34 -22.42
CA GLY A 295 14.69 10.89 -23.42
C GLY A 295 15.29 12.00 -24.28
N GLY A 296 14.69 13.21 -24.27
CA GLY A 296 15.22 14.39 -24.93
C GLY A 296 16.13 15.26 -24.07
N GLY A 297 16.46 14.85 -22.82
CA GLY A 297 17.37 15.58 -21.95
C GLY A 297 16.72 16.04 -20.63
N LYS A 298 17.02 17.27 -20.22
CA LYS A 298 16.52 17.82 -18.96
C LYS A 298 15.04 18.20 -19.03
N MET A 299 14.39 18.13 -17.88
CA MET A 299 13.06 18.64 -17.61
C MET A 299 13.17 19.89 -16.74
N ARG A 300 12.36 20.89 -16.99
CA ARG A 300 12.27 22.10 -16.18
C ARG A 300 11.06 22.03 -15.28
N VAL A 301 11.23 21.80 -13.99
CA VAL A 301 10.15 21.77 -13.00
C VAL A 301 9.70 23.19 -12.74
N VAL A 302 8.39 23.47 -12.94
CA VAL A 302 7.80 24.82 -12.83
C VAL A 302 6.69 24.92 -11.79
N ALA A 303 6.13 23.78 -11.35
CA ALA A 303 5.17 23.74 -10.25
C ALA A 303 5.27 22.41 -9.49
N ALA A 304 4.86 22.41 -8.22
CA ALA A 304 4.74 21.24 -7.36
C ALA A 304 3.43 21.35 -6.55
N ASP A 305 2.63 20.28 -6.51
CA ASP A 305 1.30 20.22 -5.88
C ASP A 305 0.37 21.38 -6.27
N GLY A 306 0.40 21.73 -7.57
CA GLY A 306 -0.43 22.80 -8.12
C GLY A 306 0.05 24.23 -7.82
N ILE A 307 1.17 24.41 -7.11
CA ILE A 307 1.74 25.70 -6.78
C ILE A 307 3.01 25.93 -7.59
N ASP A 308 3.14 27.10 -8.20
CA ASP A 308 4.33 27.47 -8.97
C ASP A 308 5.58 27.51 -8.09
N VAL A 309 6.70 27.05 -8.65
CA VAL A 309 8.03 27.18 -8.07
C VAL A 309 8.96 27.92 -9.00
N GLN A 310 10.05 28.50 -8.47
CA GLN A 310 11.14 29.00 -9.32
C GLN A 310 11.64 27.82 -10.16
N PRO A 311 11.77 27.96 -11.47
CA PRO A 311 12.09 26.85 -12.36
C PRO A 311 13.41 26.16 -11.99
N VAL A 312 13.39 24.83 -11.92
CA VAL A 312 14.55 23.99 -11.60
C VAL A 312 14.75 22.98 -12.71
N GLU A 313 15.95 22.94 -13.29
CA GLU A 313 16.31 21.95 -14.31
C GLU A 313 16.83 20.67 -13.68
N VAL A 314 16.22 19.54 -14.04
CA VAL A 314 16.57 18.21 -13.53
C VAL A 314 16.58 17.18 -14.65
N ASN A 315 17.36 16.13 -14.49
CA ASN A 315 17.32 14.97 -15.39
C ASN A 315 16.29 13.95 -14.94
N LYS A 316 16.06 13.83 -13.61
CA LYS A 316 15.13 12.88 -13.01
C LYS A 316 14.43 13.51 -11.82
N LEU A 317 13.18 13.12 -11.61
CA LEU A 317 12.45 13.43 -10.39
C LEU A 317 11.76 12.18 -9.86
N LEU A 318 11.73 12.01 -8.55
CA LEU A 318 10.89 11.01 -7.89
C LEU A 318 9.57 11.67 -7.50
N ILE A 319 8.45 11.10 -7.98
CA ILE A 319 7.11 11.56 -7.62
C ILE A 319 6.45 10.53 -6.70
N GLY A 320 6.17 10.95 -5.47
CA GLY A 320 5.45 10.15 -4.47
C GLY A 320 3.96 10.05 -4.79
N THR A 321 3.29 9.07 -4.20
CA THR A 321 1.83 8.92 -4.33
C THR A 321 1.13 10.22 -3.90
N ALA A 322 0.22 10.70 -4.73
CA ALA A 322 -0.55 11.93 -4.57
C ALA A 322 0.20 13.25 -4.82
N GLU A 323 1.50 13.24 -5.05
CA GLU A 323 2.20 14.44 -5.48
C GLU A 323 1.87 14.81 -6.93
N THR A 324 1.99 16.09 -7.26
CA THR A 324 1.96 16.57 -8.65
C THR A 324 3.17 17.43 -8.95
N TYR A 325 3.67 17.35 -10.19
CA TYR A 325 4.71 18.22 -10.72
C TYR A 325 4.35 18.66 -12.14
N ASP A 326 4.46 19.95 -12.40
CA ASP A 326 4.45 20.42 -13.77
C ASP A 326 5.88 20.55 -14.26
N VAL A 327 6.19 19.83 -15.33
CA VAL A 327 7.50 19.85 -15.96
C VAL A 327 7.38 20.32 -17.41
N GLU A 328 8.26 21.22 -17.82
CA GLU A 328 8.38 21.60 -19.22
C GLU A 328 9.51 20.81 -19.87
N VAL A 329 9.19 20.21 -21.02
CA VAL A 329 10.15 19.48 -21.85
C VAL A 329 10.14 20.04 -23.26
N THR A 330 11.30 20.01 -23.92
CA THR A 330 11.43 20.47 -25.30
C THR A 330 12.06 19.35 -26.12
N PRO A 331 11.34 18.70 -27.05
CA PRO A 331 11.96 17.76 -27.99
C PRO A 331 13.05 18.46 -28.79
N PRO A 332 14.34 18.01 -28.73
CA PRO A 332 15.44 18.76 -29.33
C PRO A 332 15.50 18.67 -30.85
N GLY A 333 14.80 17.71 -31.45
CA GLY A 333 14.78 17.50 -32.90
C GLY A 333 13.55 16.74 -33.36
N SER A 334 13.53 16.33 -34.62
CA SER A 334 12.52 15.40 -35.14
C SER A 334 12.73 14.01 -34.52
N GLY A 335 11.66 13.35 -34.13
CA GLY A 335 11.70 12.03 -33.52
C GLY A 335 10.57 11.84 -32.52
N GLN A 336 10.53 10.67 -31.93
CA GLN A 336 9.59 10.30 -30.86
C GLN A 336 10.36 10.18 -29.55
N TYR A 337 10.18 11.16 -28.66
CA TYR A 337 10.90 11.25 -27.38
C TYR A 337 10.07 10.68 -26.25
N GLU A 338 10.67 9.83 -25.43
CA GLU A 338 9.99 9.19 -24.33
C GLU A 338 10.07 10.03 -23.05
N LEU A 339 8.90 10.35 -22.44
CA LEU A 339 8.82 10.61 -21.02
C LEU A 339 8.52 9.27 -20.34
N ARG A 340 9.49 8.74 -19.59
CA ARG A 340 9.38 7.46 -18.90
C ARG A 340 9.14 7.67 -17.43
N ALA A 341 8.14 6.97 -16.90
CA ALA A 341 7.88 6.85 -15.47
C ALA A 341 8.19 5.42 -15.03
N THR A 342 9.34 5.22 -14.37
CA THR A 342 9.79 3.92 -13.87
C THR A 342 9.36 3.76 -12.42
N SER A 343 8.68 2.64 -12.07
CA SER A 343 8.36 2.33 -10.68
C SER A 343 9.61 2.37 -9.80
N TRP A 344 9.47 2.85 -8.57
CA TRP A 344 10.62 3.10 -7.67
C TRP A 344 11.46 1.85 -7.39
N ASP A 345 10.85 0.69 -7.40
CA ASP A 345 11.51 -0.62 -7.27
C ASP A 345 12.23 -1.09 -8.54
N MET A 346 12.22 -0.29 -9.62
CA MET A 346 12.82 -0.57 -10.93
C MET A 346 12.30 -1.84 -11.62
N SER A 347 11.10 -2.30 -11.24
CA SER A 347 10.52 -3.53 -11.79
C SER A 347 9.76 -3.29 -13.09
N ARG A 348 9.21 -2.11 -13.30
CA ARG A 348 8.33 -1.75 -14.43
C ARG A 348 8.46 -0.27 -14.80
N HIS A 349 7.87 0.09 -15.92
CA HIS A 349 7.70 1.47 -16.33
C HIS A 349 6.46 1.65 -17.20
N THR A 350 6.04 2.87 -17.37
CA THR A 350 5.04 3.34 -18.34
C THR A 350 5.59 4.58 -19.04
N SER A 351 5.07 4.89 -20.23
CA SER A 351 5.65 5.93 -21.07
C SER A 351 4.62 6.83 -21.73
N LEU A 352 4.97 8.13 -21.85
CA LEU A 352 4.36 9.05 -22.80
C LEU A 352 5.37 9.29 -23.93
N LEU A 353 4.95 9.06 -25.18
CA LEU A 353 5.78 9.22 -26.38
C LEU A 353 5.43 10.53 -27.08
N LEU A 354 6.33 11.48 -27.06
CA LEU A 354 6.16 12.84 -27.61
C LEU A 354 6.72 12.92 -29.03
N GLY A 355 5.90 13.39 -29.97
CA GLY A 355 6.26 13.54 -31.38
C GLY A 355 6.14 12.24 -32.17
N THR A 356 6.67 12.25 -33.39
CA THR A 356 6.62 11.15 -34.35
C THR A 356 7.98 10.97 -35.02
N GLY A 357 8.36 9.75 -35.42
CA GLY A 357 9.60 9.44 -36.11
C GLY A 357 10.49 8.46 -35.38
N ALA A 358 11.82 8.61 -35.50
CA ALA A 358 12.78 7.73 -34.85
C ALA A 358 12.62 7.77 -33.32
N PRO A 359 12.66 6.62 -32.63
CA PRO A 359 12.48 6.58 -31.18
C PRO A 359 13.74 7.10 -30.46
N HIS A 360 13.50 7.93 -29.45
CA HIS A 360 14.52 8.41 -28.50
C HIS A 360 14.08 8.00 -27.09
N PRO A 361 14.40 6.75 -26.67
CA PRO A 361 13.99 6.25 -25.38
C PRO A 361 14.75 6.96 -24.25
N ALA A 362 14.10 7.07 -23.09
CA ALA A 362 14.78 7.47 -21.88
C ALA A 362 15.71 6.32 -21.39
N PRO A 363 16.83 6.61 -20.72
CA PRO A 363 17.77 5.58 -20.26
C PRO A 363 17.11 4.62 -19.27
N ASP A 364 17.50 3.36 -19.31
CA ASP A 364 17.08 2.40 -18.28
C ASP A 364 17.74 2.72 -16.94
N LEU A 365 16.97 2.60 -15.88
CA LEU A 365 17.47 2.79 -14.52
C LEU A 365 18.02 1.46 -13.97
N PRO A 366 19.17 1.48 -13.25
CA PRO A 366 19.75 0.28 -12.69
C PRO A 366 18.86 -0.27 -11.57
N ARG A 367 18.82 -1.58 -11.44
CA ARG A 367 18.10 -2.23 -10.33
C ARG A 367 18.71 -1.86 -8.99
N ILE A 368 17.86 -1.64 -8.00
CA ILE A 368 18.28 -1.30 -6.64
C ILE A 368 18.95 -2.50 -5.97
N ASN A 369 20.11 -2.28 -5.38
CA ASN A 369 20.74 -3.24 -4.47
C ASN A 369 20.16 -3.05 -3.06
N TYR A 370 19.19 -3.88 -2.68
CA TYR A 370 18.52 -3.79 -1.38
C TYR A 370 19.44 -4.04 -0.19
N TYR A 371 20.51 -4.84 -0.34
CA TYR A 371 21.48 -5.07 0.75
C TYR A 371 22.33 -3.81 1.01
N GLN A 372 22.77 -3.14 -0.06
CA GLN A 372 23.47 -1.87 0.03
C GLN A 372 22.56 -0.81 0.66
N LEU A 373 21.28 -0.78 0.27
CA LEU A 373 20.29 0.14 0.80
C LEU A 373 20.14 0.00 2.33
N VAL A 374 20.07 -1.23 2.83
CA VAL A 374 20.05 -1.53 4.27
C VAL A 374 21.36 -1.09 4.95
N GLN A 375 22.50 -1.26 4.29
CA GLN A 375 23.80 -0.82 4.82
C GLN A 375 23.86 0.72 4.94
N GLU A 376 23.41 1.45 3.94
CA GLU A 376 23.29 2.92 3.94
C GLU A 376 22.41 3.40 5.09
N MET A 377 21.21 2.80 5.26
CA MET A 377 20.31 3.11 6.37
C MET A 377 20.90 2.80 7.75
N ASN A 378 21.59 1.67 7.90
CA ASN A 378 22.29 1.36 9.14
C ASN A 378 23.39 2.39 9.47
N GLY A 379 24.01 2.98 8.45
CA GLY A 379 24.94 4.10 8.57
C GLY A 379 24.28 5.36 9.12
N MET A 380 23.12 5.73 8.53
CA MET A 380 22.33 6.90 8.97
C MET A 380 21.86 6.79 10.41
N MET A 381 21.31 5.61 10.78
CA MET A 381 20.87 5.37 12.17
C MET A 381 22.02 5.56 13.19
N ARG A 382 23.26 5.25 12.82
CA ARG A 382 24.43 5.49 13.68
C ARG A 382 24.74 6.97 13.84
N GLN A 383 24.64 7.74 12.76
CA GLN A 383 24.84 9.20 12.82
C GLN A 383 23.76 9.87 13.67
N MET A 384 22.50 9.45 13.53
CA MET A 384 21.40 9.98 14.35
C MET A 384 21.49 9.56 15.82
N SER A 385 21.99 8.37 16.15
CA SER A 385 22.18 7.94 17.55
C SER A 385 23.33 8.66 18.26
N GLY A 386 24.29 9.19 17.50
CA GLY A 386 25.36 10.05 17.99
C GLY A 386 24.88 11.49 18.29
N MET A 387 23.82 11.95 17.63
CA MET A 387 23.08 13.14 18.04
C MET A 387 22.19 12.71 19.21
N LYS A 388 22.39 13.26 20.39
CA LYS A 388 21.51 13.08 21.54
C LYS A 388 20.10 13.58 21.15
N MET A 389 19.35 12.74 20.46
CA MET A 389 17.90 12.91 20.37
C MET A 389 17.39 12.77 21.80
N GLY A 390 16.86 13.85 22.34
CA GLY A 390 16.25 13.82 23.65
C GLY A 390 15.33 12.60 23.70
N ARG A 391 15.58 11.74 24.68
CA ARG A 391 14.70 10.62 25.01
C ARG A 391 13.30 11.19 25.00
N ALA A 392 12.41 10.65 24.13
CA ALA A 392 11.01 11.08 24.15
C ALA A 392 10.57 11.11 25.61
N PRO A 393 10.11 12.24 26.14
CA PRO A 393 9.79 12.31 27.55
C PRO A 393 8.79 11.20 27.84
N SER A 394 9.14 10.29 28.74
CA SER A 394 8.21 9.37 29.35
C SER A 394 7.32 10.21 30.27
N GLY A 395 6.32 10.84 29.69
CA GLY A 395 5.49 11.82 30.36
C GLY A 395 5.30 13.08 29.54
N ILE A 396 4.84 12.92 28.27
CA ILE A 396 4.08 14.00 27.64
C ILE A 396 2.77 14.02 28.41
N PRO A 397 2.38 15.11 29.11
CA PRO A 397 1.02 15.22 29.56
C PRO A 397 0.16 15.03 28.32
N ALA A 398 -0.78 14.08 28.37
CA ALA A 398 -1.77 13.93 27.33
C ALA A 398 -2.31 15.34 27.03
N PRO A 399 -2.38 15.75 25.74
CA PRO A 399 -3.06 16.99 25.42
C PRO A 399 -4.43 16.90 26.09
N ALA A 400 -4.87 17.98 26.73
CA ALA A 400 -6.07 18.02 27.54
C ALA A 400 -7.19 17.26 26.84
N VAL A 401 -7.58 16.13 27.42
CA VAL A 401 -8.62 15.27 26.90
C VAL A 401 -9.90 16.08 26.95
N VAL A 402 -10.42 16.50 25.80
CA VAL A 402 -11.84 16.84 25.72
C VAL A 402 -12.55 15.49 25.82
N ALA A 403 -12.93 15.14 27.05
CA ALA A 403 -13.72 13.97 27.33
C ALA A 403 -14.94 13.99 26.40
N ALA A 404 -15.13 12.93 25.63
CA ALA A 404 -16.39 12.69 24.97
C ALA A 404 -17.46 12.76 26.05
N GLY A 405 -18.42 13.69 25.87
CA GLY A 405 -19.36 14.04 26.90
C GLY A 405 -19.97 12.81 27.54
N THR A 406 -19.78 12.70 28.84
CA THR A 406 -20.59 11.83 29.68
C THR A 406 -22.04 12.22 29.49
N ALA A 407 -22.87 11.27 29.12
CA ALA A 407 -24.31 11.45 29.08
C ALA A 407 -24.76 12.04 30.44
N PRO A 408 -25.65 13.03 30.45
CA PRO A 408 -26.17 13.55 31.71
C PRO A 408 -26.90 12.42 32.46
N PRO A 409 -26.83 12.39 33.80
CA PRO A 409 -27.55 11.40 34.60
C PRO A 409 -29.05 11.55 34.39
N PRO A 410 -29.82 10.46 34.51
CA PRO A 410 -31.27 10.51 34.33
C PRO A 410 -31.89 11.44 35.38
N PRO A 411 -32.92 12.25 35.02
CA PRO A 411 -33.57 13.14 35.95
C PRO A 411 -34.31 12.35 37.04
N GLY A 412 -34.03 12.75 38.31
CA GLY A 412 -34.77 12.28 39.47
C GLY A 412 -36.24 12.70 39.41
N PRO A 413 -37.14 11.99 40.11
CA PRO A 413 -38.56 12.24 40.01
C PRO A 413 -39.00 13.48 40.80
N GLY A 414 -39.76 14.34 40.17
CA GLY A 414 -40.67 15.24 40.79
C GLY A 414 -40.43 16.73 40.66
N MET A 415 -41.16 17.38 39.75
CA MET A 415 -41.95 18.59 40.05
C MET A 415 -42.88 18.88 38.85
N LYS A 416 -44.14 18.90 39.12
CA LYS A 416 -45.21 19.34 38.21
C LYS A 416 -45.25 20.84 38.14
N MET A 417 -45.27 21.43 36.93
CA MET A 417 -46.01 22.67 36.68
C MET A 417 -46.47 22.69 35.24
N GLY A 418 -47.70 22.98 35.07
CA GLY A 418 -48.52 22.92 33.86
C GLY A 418 -48.41 24.18 33.01
N GLY A 419 -48.95 24.05 31.81
CA GLY A 419 -49.21 25.18 30.93
C GLY A 419 -49.21 24.83 29.42
N LYS A 420 -50.44 24.47 28.97
CA LYS A 420 -51.06 24.67 27.65
C LYS A 420 -50.36 24.28 26.33
N GLN A 421 -51.13 23.44 25.70
CA GLN A 421 -51.23 23.06 24.31
C GLN A 421 -51.19 24.26 23.30
N ASP A 422 -50.56 24.01 22.19
CA ASP A 422 -51.18 24.23 20.90
C ASP A 422 -50.62 23.22 19.88
N GLY A 423 -51.52 22.48 19.25
CA GLY A 423 -51.25 21.38 18.38
C GLY A 423 -50.99 21.80 16.92
N MET A 424 -50.27 20.95 16.25
CA MET A 424 -50.42 20.74 14.80
C MET A 424 -50.18 19.28 14.49
N ASP A 425 -51.21 18.67 13.98
CA ASP A 425 -51.40 17.35 13.43
C ASP A 425 -50.63 17.17 12.15
N MET A 426 -49.86 16.10 12.02
CA MET A 426 -49.43 15.56 10.73
C MET A 426 -49.36 14.03 10.82
N GLY A 427 -50.30 13.48 10.08
CA GLY A 427 -50.69 12.09 9.92
C GLY A 427 -49.62 11.02 9.81
N GLY A 428 -50.08 9.87 10.27
CA GLY A 428 -49.37 8.64 10.38
C GLY A 428 -48.92 7.98 9.08
N MET A 429 -47.87 7.18 9.21
CA MET A 429 -47.66 6.00 8.38
C MET A 429 -47.21 4.84 9.25
N GLN A 430 -48.07 3.84 9.23
CA GLN A 430 -47.98 2.56 9.89
C GLN A 430 -46.78 1.74 9.37
N MET A 431 -46.05 1.14 10.28
CA MET A 431 -45.13 0.04 10.04
C MET A 431 -45.93 -1.26 10.16
N ASP A 432 -46.05 -2.01 9.09
CA ASP A 432 -46.52 -3.38 9.12
C ASP A 432 -45.34 -4.33 9.41
N ALA A 433 -45.51 -5.09 10.47
CA ALA A 433 -44.64 -6.18 10.88
C ALA A 433 -45.13 -7.48 10.20
N GLY A 434 -44.14 -8.32 9.85
CA GLY A 434 -44.16 -9.55 9.13
C GLY A 434 -45.24 -10.57 9.36
N PRO A 435 -45.17 -11.80 8.85
CA PRO A 435 -44.91 -12.90 9.77
C PRO A 435 -43.89 -13.93 9.28
N GLN A 436 -43.27 -14.57 10.27
CA GLN A 436 -42.57 -15.85 10.19
C GLN A 436 -43.52 -16.96 9.78
N SER A 437 -43.05 -17.89 8.95
CA SER A 437 -43.50 -19.28 9.06
C SER A 437 -42.39 -20.24 8.60
N ALA A 438 -42.22 -21.23 9.42
CA ALA A 438 -41.25 -22.30 9.33
C ALA A 438 -41.80 -23.52 8.56
N ASN A 439 -40.86 -24.31 8.05
CA ASN A 439 -40.84 -25.78 7.98
C ASN A 439 -41.39 -26.53 6.74
N PRO A 440 -41.09 -27.84 6.65
CA PRO A 440 -39.84 -28.41 6.14
C PRO A 440 -40.08 -29.47 5.04
N MET A 441 -38.97 -29.93 4.41
CA MET A 441 -38.66 -31.23 3.79
C MET A 441 -39.78 -32.09 3.14
N PRO A 442 -39.53 -32.88 2.08
CA PRO A 442 -38.86 -34.17 2.27
C PRO A 442 -37.88 -34.64 1.16
N MET A 443 -37.05 -35.55 1.59
CA MET A 443 -36.16 -36.42 0.81
C MET A 443 -36.96 -37.50 0.02
N SER A 444 -36.43 -37.86 -1.15
CA SER A 444 -36.36 -39.20 -1.76
C SER A 444 -35.80 -39.04 -3.18
N GLY A 445 -34.98 -39.88 -3.75
CA GLY A 445 -34.43 -41.13 -3.43
C GLY A 445 -33.59 -41.59 -4.66
N MET A 446 -32.59 -42.35 -4.38
CA MET A 446 -31.96 -43.42 -5.16
C MET A 446 -31.76 -43.32 -6.67
N ALA A 447 -30.53 -43.47 -7.14
CA ALA A 447 -30.06 -44.78 -7.69
C ALA A 447 -28.58 -44.80 -8.04
N LYS A 448 -27.94 -45.89 -7.66
CA LYS A 448 -26.56 -46.31 -8.00
C LYS A 448 -26.47 -46.69 -9.48
N SER A 449 -25.32 -46.45 -10.10
CA SER A 449 -24.73 -47.47 -10.95
C SER A 449 -23.22 -47.30 -11.06
N SER A 450 -22.57 -48.37 -10.76
CA SER A 450 -21.16 -48.72 -10.89
C SER A 450 -20.79 -49.00 -12.35
N SER A 451 -19.60 -48.65 -12.79
CA SER A 451 -18.76 -49.50 -13.61
C SER A 451 -17.37 -48.91 -13.84
N THR A 452 -16.38 -49.60 -13.33
CA THR A 452 -15.02 -49.64 -13.85
C THR A 452 -14.99 -50.52 -15.11
N PRO A 453 -14.07 -50.28 -16.04
CA PRO A 453 -12.98 -51.24 -16.16
C PRO A 453 -11.60 -50.67 -16.55
N LYS A 454 -10.59 -51.25 -15.89
CA LYS A 454 -9.32 -51.89 -16.31
C LYS A 454 -8.59 -51.40 -17.58
N SER A 455 -7.34 -51.03 -17.33
CA SER A 455 -6.01 -51.46 -17.82
C SER A 455 -5.84 -52.00 -19.21
N ALA A 456 -4.82 -51.50 -19.91
CA ALA A 456 -3.78 -52.15 -20.71
C ALA A 456 -2.94 -51.03 -21.33
N ASP A 457 -1.73 -50.96 -21.09
CA ASP A 457 -0.48 -51.72 -21.32
C ASP A 457 0.22 -51.34 -22.64
N ARG A 458 1.47 -50.97 -22.48
CA ARG A 458 2.67 -51.19 -23.31
C ARG A 458 3.02 -50.33 -24.51
N SER A 459 4.25 -49.89 -24.36
CA SER A 459 5.43 -49.94 -25.24
C SER A 459 5.58 -48.72 -26.14
N GLY A 460 6.69 -48.10 -26.24
CA GLY A 460 8.09 -48.40 -26.10
C GLY A 460 8.85 -47.62 -27.17
N MET A 461 10.14 -47.48 -26.98
CA MET A 461 11.14 -46.96 -27.90
C MET A 461 11.38 -45.45 -27.87
N ASN A 462 12.53 -45.01 -27.71
CA ASN A 462 13.95 -45.33 -27.71
C ASN A 462 14.73 -44.14 -28.17
N MET A 463 15.70 -43.78 -27.37
CA MET A 463 17.05 -43.31 -27.70
C MET A 463 17.27 -42.32 -28.86
N GLY A 464 17.93 -41.24 -28.50
CA GLY A 464 18.76 -40.45 -29.38
C GLY A 464 19.72 -39.58 -28.61
N GLN A 465 20.86 -40.14 -28.25
CA GLN A 465 22.03 -39.41 -27.75
C GLN A 465 22.64 -38.55 -28.84
N ALA A 466 23.09 -37.35 -28.51
CA ALA A 466 24.28 -36.76 -29.08
C ALA A 466 24.88 -35.70 -28.12
N ALA A 467 26.04 -35.98 -27.60
CA ALA A 467 27.02 -35.07 -27.04
C ALA A 467 28.14 -34.90 -28.08
N PRO A 468 29.23 -34.16 -27.77
CA PRO A 468 29.35 -32.71 -27.57
C PRO A 468 30.34 -32.10 -28.62
N ALA A 469 30.44 -30.81 -28.70
CA ALA A 469 31.58 -30.22 -29.40
C ALA A 469 32.06 -28.96 -28.64
N ASP A 470 33.25 -29.08 -28.30
CA ASP A 470 34.35 -28.31 -27.75
C ASP A 470 34.56 -26.92 -28.33
N SER A 471 35.24 -26.17 -27.53
CA SER A 471 36.42 -25.30 -27.71
C SER A 471 36.18 -23.80 -27.82
N ALA A 472 36.65 -23.17 -26.78
CA ALA A 472 37.78 -22.27 -26.74
C ALA A 472 37.58 -20.81 -27.18
N ALA A 473 37.74 -19.88 -26.23
CA ALA A 473 38.92 -19.01 -26.16
C ALA A 473 38.75 -17.97 -25.04
N LYS A 474 39.62 -18.02 -24.07
CA LYS A 474 39.96 -16.90 -23.19
C LYS A 474 40.89 -15.95 -23.93
N PRO A 475 40.79 -14.64 -23.73
CA PRO A 475 41.96 -13.77 -23.77
C PRO A 475 42.40 -13.38 -22.37
N ALA A 476 43.68 -13.58 -22.12
CA ALA A 476 44.40 -13.09 -20.96
C ALA A 476 44.45 -11.56 -20.93
N MET A 477 44.16 -10.97 -19.81
CA MET A 477 44.47 -9.58 -19.53
C MET A 477 45.63 -9.51 -18.57
N ALA A 478 46.71 -8.89 -19.09
CA ALA A 478 47.95 -8.60 -18.38
C ALA A 478 47.73 -7.55 -17.29
N GLY A 479 48.56 -7.66 -16.26
CA GLY A 479 48.50 -6.91 -15.02
C GLY A 479 48.68 -5.40 -15.13
N MET A 480 48.04 -4.73 -14.22
CA MET A 480 48.33 -3.38 -13.77
C MET A 480 48.44 -3.35 -12.25
N LYS A 481 49.68 -3.10 -11.80
CA LYS A 481 50.01 -2.87 -10.39
C LYS A 481 49.44 -1.54 -9.92
N MET A 482 48.71 -1.56 -8.84
CA MET A 482 48.33 -0.38 -8.05
C MET A 482 49.39 -0.15 -6.95
N PRO A 483 49.82 1.09 -6.71
CA PRO A 483 50.72 1.38 -5.59
C PRO A 483 49.94 1.49 -4.26
N ALA A 484 50.47 0.82 -3.25
CA ALA A 484 50.02 0.92 -1.88
C ALA A 484 50.50 2.23 -1.25
N THR A 485 49.58 3.07 -0.78
CA THR A 485 49.86 4.14 0.15
C THR A 485 49.31 3.82 1.53
N LYS A 486 50.23 3.68 2.51
CA LYS A 486 49.93 3.60 3.93
C LYS A 486 49.46 4.97 4.44
N PRO A 487 48.45 5.03 5.34
CA PRO A 487 48.17 6.27 6.07
C PRO A 487 49.09 6.39 7.30
N THR A 488 49.80 7.49 7.34
CA THR A 488 50.59 7.94 8.50
C THR A 488 49.68 8.52 9.57
N ILE A 489 49.84 8.04 10.79
CA ILE A 489 49.22 8.60 11.99
C ILE A 489 49.99 9.84 12.41
N GLY A 490 49.33 10.99 12.36
CA GLY A 490 49.86 12.26 12.94
C GLY A 490 49.15 12.55 14.26
N SER A 491 49.87 12.49 15.33
CA SER A 491 49.49 12.97 16.67
C SER A 491 49.65 14.51 16.71
N GLY A 492 48.54 15.20 17.06
CA GLY A 492 48.55 16.63 17.35
C GLY A 492 47.56 16.92 18.48
N GLY A 493 48.11 17.13 19.69
CA GLY A 493 47.38 17.64 20.84
C GLY A 493 47.11 19.13 20.67
N GLY A 494 46.02 19.60 21.24
CA GLY A 494 45.59 21.02 21.27
C GLY A 494 44.41 21.21 22.16
N ASP A 495 44.67 21.53 23.30
CA ASP A 495 44.22 22.49 24.29
C ASP A 495 42.71 22.63 24.58
N ILE A 496 42.41 22.39 25.86
CA ILE A 496 41.13 22.62 26.53
C ILE A 496 41.16 24.04 27.13
N GLY A 497 40.34 24.95 26.60
CA GLY A 497 40.16 26.29 27.10
C GLY A 497 38.71 26.57 27.50
N GLY A 498 38.46 26.72 28.79
CA GLY A 498 37.54 27.66 29.38
C GLY A 498 36.04 27.55 29.09
N MET A 499 35.27 26.86 29.94
CA MET A 499 33.84 27.08 30.09
C MET A 499 33.57 28.28 31.00
N ASP A 500 33.00 29.35 30.43
CA ASP A 500 32.37 30.43 31.20
C ASP A 500 30.85 30.15 31.31
N MET A 501 30.40 30.03 32.56
CA MET A 501 29.00 29.84 32.96
C MET A 501 28.37 31.20 33.26
N GLY A 502 27.96 31.94 32.26
CA GLY A 502 27.17 33.16 32.38
C GLY A 502 25.77 32.95 31.80
N GLY A 503 24.78 32.85 32.69
CA GLY A 503 23.38 32.67 32.30
C GLY A 503 22.80 33.84 31.53
N LYS A 504 22.34 33.56 30.31
CA LYS A 504 21.27 34.24 29.57
C LYS A 504 20.56 33.23 28.69
N ASN A 505 19.22 33.17 28.77
CA ASN A 505 18.36 32.38 27.91
C ASN A 505 18.81 32.51 26.44
N PRO A 506 19.24 31.43 25.76
CA PRO A 506 19.45 31.49 24.33
C PRO A 506 18.09 31.34 23.69
N GLY A 507 17.63 32.42 23.03
CA GLY A 507 16.61 32.31 22.01
C GLY A 507 16.98 31.20 21.05
N MET A 508 16.01 30.38 20.66
CA MET A 508 16.11 29.29 19.69
C MET A 508 16.44 29.82 18.27
N GLY A 509 17.57 30.46 18.10
CA GLY A 509 18.12 30.83 16.81
C GLY A 509 19.40 30.03 16.58
N GLY A 510 19.30 28.91 15.82
CA GLY A 510 20.51 28.24 15.39
C GLY A 510 20.53 26.72 15.35
N MET A 511 19.41 25.98 15.45
CA MET A 511 19.41 24.62 14.93
C MET A 511 19.42 24.71 13.41
N LYS A 512 20.59 24.53 12.79
CA LYS A 512 20.65 24.16 11.39
C LYS A 512 19.84 22.86 11.28
N ALA A 513 18.61 22.97 10.75
CA ALA A 513 17.88 21.80 10.33
C ALA A 513 18.82 20.99 9.44
N ALA A 514 18.95 19.69 9.69
CA ALA A 514 19.63 18.81 8.75
C ALA A 514 19.00 19.04 7.37
N PRO A 515 19.78 19.11 6.29
CA PRO A 515 19.21 19.34 4.98
C PRO A 515 18.17 18.30 4.70
N LEU A 516 16.93 18.74 4.44
CA LEU A 516 15.82 17.94 3.93
C LEU A 516 16.27 17.20 2.70
N GLY A 517 16.03 15.91 2.63
CA GLY A 517 15.95 15.23 1.37
C GLY A 517 17.26 14.66 0.80
N THR A 518 18.39 14.68 1.49
CA THR A 518 19.57 13.95 1.01
C THR A 518 19.39 12.43 1.01
N PHE A 519 18.22 11.93 1.40
CA PHE A 519 18.00 10.49 1.59
C PHE A 519 16.67 9.98 1.03
N VAL A 520 16.33 10.36 -0.20
CA VAL A 520 15.38 9.53 -0.94
C VAL A 520 16.01 8.14 -1.07
N THR A 521 15.36 7.15 -0.54
CA THR A 521 15.83 5.76 -0.54
C THR A 521 16.14 5.32 -1.98
N GLY A 522 17.36 4.88 -2.25
CA GLY A 522 17.84 4.57 -3.59
C GLY A 522 18.43 5.77 -4.39
N HIS A 523 18.25 7.00 -3.93
CA HIS A 523 18.79 8.20 -4.58
C HIS A 523 20.32 8.12 -4.73
N ARG A 524 21.03 7.68 -3.68
CA ARG A 524 22.48 7.54 -3.72
C ARG A 524 22.95 6.53 -4.76
N GLN A 525 22.27 5.38 -4.87
CA GLN A 525 22.61 4.38 -5.88
C GLN A 525 22.36 4.92 -7.28
N LEU A 526 21.24 5.63 -7.46
CA LEU A 526 20.92 6.25 -8.73
C LEU A 526 21.88 7.39 -9.07
N GLN A 527 22.24 8.25 -8.10
CA GLN A 527 23.23 9.31 -8.29
C GLN A 527 24.62 8.76 -8.61
N ALA A 528 24.99 7.63 -7.99
CA ALA A 528 26.26 6.95 -8.29
C ALA A 528 26.28 6.37 -9.72
N ALA A 529 25.13 5.90 -10.22
CA ALA A 529 25.01 5.42 -11.60
C ALA A 529 25.00 6.55 -12.63
N PHE A 530 24.50 7.73 -12.25
CA PHE A 530 24.39 8.92 -13.10
C PHE A 530 25.02 10.15 -12.41
N PRO A 531 26.34 10.19 -12.23
CA PRO A 531 27.00 11.20 -11.40
C PRO A 531 26.91 12.63 -11.94
N GLN A 532 26.69 12.80 -13.25
CA GLN A 532 26.54 14.10 -13.92
C GLN A 532 25.09 14.58 -14.02
N GLU A 533 24.12 13.75 -13.61
CA GLU A 533 22.73 14.11 -13.71
C GLU A 533 22.21 14.75 -12.42
N THR A 534 21.28 15.67 -12.58
CA THR A 534 20.59 16.33 -11.48
C THR A 534 19.30 15.57 -11.16
N LEU A 535 19.21 15.03 -9.96
CA LEU A 535 17.99 14.42 -9.42
C LEU A 535 17.28 15.48 -8.57
N LEU A 536 15.97 15.65 -8.77
CA LEU A 536 15.19 16.60 -7.98
C LEU A 536 15.22 16.21 -6.49
N ASP A 537 15.53 17.21 -5.67
CA ASP A 537 15.46 17.15 -4.22
C ASP A 537 14.54 18.28 -3.73
N TYR A 538 13.81 18.06 -2.65
CA TYR A 538 12.92 19.10 -2.10
C TYR A 538 13.67 20.39 -1.70
N THR A 539 14.97 20.32 -1.39
CA THR A 539 15.79 21.50 -1.07
C THR A 539 15.97 22.43 -2.25
N MET A 540 15.81 21.93 -3.49
CA MET A 540 15.90 22.69 -4.72
C MET A 540 14.64 23.50 -5.02
N LEU A 541 13.49 23.07 -4.44
CA LEU A 541 12.21 23.75 -4.66
C LEU A 541 12.19 25.08 -3.90
N LYS A 542 11.83 26.13 -4.61
CA LYS A 542 11.76 27.49 -4.09
C LYS A 542 10.51 28.20 -4.59
N ALA A 543 9.75 28.81 -3.69
CA ALA A 543 8.58 29.57 -4.07
C ALA A 543 8.97 30.81 -4.88
N PRO A 544 8.18 31.26 -5.86
CA PRO A 544 8.45 32.48 -6.62
C PRO A 544 8.26 33.75 -5.77
N GLN A 545 7.40 33.70 -4.76
CA GLN A 545 7.14 34.78 -3.81
C GLN A 545 7.36 34.29 -2.38
N PRO A 546 7.58 35.21 -1.41
CA PRO A 546 7.67 34.83 -0.02
C PRO A 546 6.39 34.15 0.48
N THR A 547 6.56 33.05 1.23
CA THR A 547 5.47 32.22 1.78
C THR A 547 5.41 32.28 3.30
N THR A 548 6.08 33.24 3.91
CA THR A 548 6.12 33.40 5.38
C THR A 548 4.72 33.66 5.93
N ILE A 549 4.41 32.97 7.03
CA ILE A 549 3.23 33.25 7.84
C ILE A 549 3.58 34.45 8.73
N PRO A 550 2.64 35.38 9.06
CA PRO A 550 2.88 36.53 9.88
C PRO A 550 3.56 36.15 11.22
N ALA A 551 4.63 36.87 11.58
CA ALA A 551 5.49 36.54 12.73
C ALA A 551 4.84 36.82 14.11
N ASP A 552 3.76 37.59 14.14
CA ASP A 552 2.97 37.91 15.34
C ASP A 552 2.03 36.78 15.78
N ARG A 553 1.87 35.76 14.94
CA ARG A 553 1.03 34.60 15.26
C ARG A 553 1.71 33.65 16.24
N PRO A 554 0.96 33.11 17.21
CA PRO A 554 1.49 32.08 18.11
C PRO A 554 1.92 30.85 17.31
N VAL A 555 3.09 30.32 17.63
CA VAL A 555 3.58 29.09 16.95
C VAL A 555 3.32 27.88 17.84
N ARG A 556 2.51 26.93 17.32
CA ARG A 556 2.29 25.64 17.99
C ARG A 556 3.11 24.56 17.28
N THR A 557 4.12 24.02 17.97
CA THR A 557 4.93 22.90 17.43
C THR A 557 4.40 21.56 17.92
N ILE A 558 4.17 20.62 16.98
CA ILE A 558 3.64 19.29 17.24
C ILE A 558 4.57 18.26 16.60
N HIS A 559 5.10 17.35 17.41
CA HIS A 559 5.95 16.25 16.96
C HIS A 559 5.09 15.05 16.60
N LEU A 560 5.24 14.56 15.38
CA LEU A 560 4.50 13.41 14.84
C LEU A 560 5.50 12.33 14.42
N TYR A 561 5.48 11.22 15.12
CA TYR A 561 6.31 10.06 14.82
C TYR A 561 5.55 9.12 13.90
N LEU A 562 6.01 8.99 12.66
CA LEU A 562 5.51 7.98 11.73
C LEU A 562 6.06 6.63 12.16
N THR A 563 5.18 5.71 12.49
CA THR A 563 5.51 4.44 13.16
C THR A 563 4.78 3.29 12.49
N GLY A 564 5.30 2.07 12.62
CA GLY A 564 4.67 0.90 12.03
C GLY A 564 5.33 -0.40 12.44
N ASN A 565 4.64 -1.48 12.10
CA ASN A 565 5.13 -2.83 12.19
C ASN A 565 4.84 -3.57 10.87
N MET A 566 5.87 -3.78 10.05
CA MET A 566 5.75 -4.39 8.73
C MET A 566 5.30 -5.86 8.80
N PHE A 567 5.69 -6.62 9.86
CA PHE A 567 5.23 -8.00 10.03
C PHE A 567 3.72 -8.09 10.24
N ARG A 568 3.17 -7.18 11.04
CA ARG A 568 1.74 -7.13 11.34
C ARG A 568 0.97 -6.27 10.34
N TYR A 569 1.70 -5.55 9.51
CA TYR A 569 1.19 -4.53 8.60
C TYR A 569 0.24 -3.57 9.31
N VAL A 570 0.74 -2.99 10.41
CA VAL A 570 0.04 -1.99 11.22
C VAL A 570 0.82 -0.69 11.12
N TRP A 571 0.19 0.34 10.61
CA TRP A 571 0.77 1.65 10.40
C TRP A 571 0.11 2.68 11.31
N SER A 572 0.89 3.60 11.84
CA SER A 572 0.38 4.51 12.87
C SER A 572 1.16 5.82 12.92
N ILE A 573 0.61 6.81 13.60
CA ILE A 573 1.29 8.04 13.98
C ILE A 573 1.36 8.09 15.51
N ASN A 574 2.49 8.47 16.09
CA ASN A 574 2.71 8.45 17.54
C ASN A 574 2.36 7.11 18.20
N ASN A 575 2.71 5.99 17.52
CA ASN A 575 2.44 4.62 17.97
C ASN A 575 0.95 4.28 18.18
N THR A 576 0.04 5.07 17.62
CA THR A 576 -1.39 4.87 17.77
C THR A 576 -2.06 4.90 16.39
N VAL A 577 -2.87 3.90 16.08
CA VAL A 577 -3.68 3.86 14.85
C VAL A 577 -4.86 4.80 14.97
N LEU A 578 -5.42 5.23 13.83
CA LEU A 578 -6.52 6.19 13.78
C LEU A 578 -7.68 5.85 14.72
N SER A 579 -8.07 4.57 14.80
CA SER A 579 -9.22 4.14 15.62
C SER A 579 -9.05 4.32 17.13
N ASN A 580 -7.82 4.50 17.60
CA ASN A 580 -7.48 4.67 19.01
C ASN A 580 -6.83 6.04 19.29
N ALA A 581 -6.74 6.90 18.28
CA ALA A 581 -6.05 8.16 18.38
C ALA A 581 -6.99 9.29 18.77
N ASP A 582 -6.50 10.16 19.63
CA ASP A 582 -7.13 11.45 19.87
C ASP A 582 -6.94 12.37 18.65
N LYS A 583 -7.85 13.32 18.51
CA LYS A 583 -7.72 14.40 17.52
C LYS A 583 -6.58 15.33 17.91
N ILE A 584 -5.88 15.86 16.92
CA ILE A 584 -4.90 16.91 17.12
C ILE A 584 -5.63 18.25 17.16
N ALA A 585 -5.73 18.84 18.35
CA ALA A 585 -6.40 20.12 18.54
C ALA A 585 -5.45 21.27 18.19
N ILE A 586 -5.93 22.22 17.37
CA ILE A 586 -5.25 23.46 16.97
C ILE A 586 -6.21 24.64 17.10
N LYS A 587 -5.67 25.87 17.17
CA LYS A 587 -6.49 27.10 17.25
C LYS A 587 -6.40 27.89 15.96
N ARG A 588 -7.52 28.49 15.57
CA ARG A 588 -7.52 29.46 14.47
C ARG A 588 -6.60 30.64 14.80
N GLY A 589 -5.81 31.06 13.81
CA GLY A 589 -4.86 32.16 13.96
C GLY A 589 -3.49 31.77 14.53
N GLU A 590 -3.23 30.45 14.73
CA GLU A 590 -1.90 29.94 15.04
C GLU A 590 -1.12 29.62 13.77
N THR A 591 0.20 29.67 13.85
CA THR A 591 1.10 28.96 12.94
C THR A 591 1.32 27.57 13.48
N VAL A 592 0.81 26.57 12.83
CA VAL A 592 1.03 25.16 13.22
C VAL A 592 2.27 24.61 12.54
N ARG A 593 3.21 24.12 13.35
CA ARG A 593 4.44 23.47 12.88
C ARG A 593 4.38 21.98 13.19
N PHE A 594 4.30 21.14 12.16
CA PHE A 594 4.48 19.70 12.30
C PHE A 594 5.94 19.33 12.10
N VAL A 595 6.49 18.59 13.05
CA VAL A 595 7.81 17.98 12.95
C VAL A 595 7.60 16.49 12.77
N LEU A 596 7.75 16.03 11.54
CA LEU A 596 7.52 14.64 11.15
C LEU A 596 8.79 13.83 11.34
N HIS A 597 8.75 12.82 12.18
CA HIS A 597 9.83 11.89 12.44
C HIS A 597 9.47 10.54 11.81
N ASN A 598 10.04 10.20 10.68
CA ASN A 598 9.84 8.87 10.14
C ASN A 598 10.75 7.86 10.83
N THR A 599 10.18 7.00 11.67
CA THR A 599 10.91 5.95 12.41
C THR A 599 10.77 4.58 11.77
N THR A 600 10.28 4.52 10.54
CA THR A 600 10.04 3.29 9.77
C THR A 600 11.08 3.12 8.66
N MET A 601 11.04 1.97 8.00
CA MET A 601 11.90 1.62 6.87
C MET A 601 11.30 1.99 5.51
N MET A 602 10.13 2.61 5.50
CA MET A 602 9.41 3.00 4.28
C MET A 602 9.23 4.51 4.20
N SER A 603 9.11 5.03 2.99
CA SER A 603 8.68 6.41 2.77
C SER A 603 7.19 6.54 2.97
N HIS A 604 6.77 7.70 3.49
CA HIS A 604 5.37 8.00 3.71
C HIS A 604 5.01 9.34 3.07
N PRO A 605 4.19 9.36 2.00
CA PRO A 605 3.65 10.60 1.44
C PRO A 605 2.55 11.10 2.38
N MET A 606 2.87 12.13 3.15
CA MET A 606 1.98 12.72 4.14
C MET A 606 1.18 13.85 3.53
N HIS A 607 -0.14 13.73 3.57
CA HIS A 607 -1.08 14.70 3.02
C HIS A 607 -1.94 15.35 4.10
N LEU A 608 -2.11 16.67 3.99
CA LEU A 608 -2.99 17.48 4.83
C LEU A 608 -4.14 18.05 4.01
N HIS A 609 -5.36 17.65 4.33
CA HIS A 609 -6.58 18.17 3.70
C HIS A 609 -6.82 19.64 4.02
N GLY A 610 -7.36 20.38 3.06
CA GLY A 610 -7.83 21.75 3.24
C GLY A 610 -6.74 22.80 3.43
N HIS A 611 -5.47 22.42 3.46
CA HIS A 611 -4.35 23.32 3.73
C HIS A 611 -3.20 23.09 2.77
N TYR A 612 -2.48 24.20 2.47
CA TYR A 612 -1.11 24.12 1.98
C TYR A 612 -0.15 24.37 3.14
N PHE A 613 0.94 23.63 3.17
CA PHE A 613 2.00 23.82 4.15
C PHE A 613 3.31 24.26 3.48
N ARG A 614 4.04 25.09 4.17
CA ARG A 614 5.42 25.45 3.82
C ARG A 614 6.32 24.28 4.19
N VAL A 615 7.14 23.83 3.25
CA VAL A 615 8.20 22.86 3.54
C VAL A 615 9.45 23.61 3.97
N ILE A 616 9.85 23.45 5.23
CA ILE A 616 11.03 24.15 5.78
C ILE A 616 12.30 23.45 5.25
N ASN A 617 12.74 23.85 4.08
CA ASN A 617 13.77 23.20 3.27
C ASN A 617 15.08 23.99 3.11
N GLY A 618 15.30 25.01 3.94
CA GLY A 618 16.48 25.86 3.88
C GLY A 618 16.34 27.09 2.97
N GLN A 619 15.23 27.24 2.23
CA GLN A 619 14.96 28.42 1.37
C GLN A 619 14.40 29.63 2.14
N GLY A 620 14.28 29.54 3.46
CA GLY A 620 13.85 30.63 4.33
C GLY A 620 12.48 31.18 3.98
N ALA A 621 12.36 32.47 3.66
CA ALA A 621 11.10 33.10 3.30
C ALA A 621 10.46 32.51 2.03
N TYR A 622 11.24 31.89 1.17
CA TYR A 622 10.81 31.30 -0.10
C TYR A 622 10.63 29.77 -0.03
N SER A 623 10.40 29.22 1.15
CA SER A 623 10.07 27.81 1.31
C SER A 623 8.86 27.43 0.46
N PRO A 624 8.89 26.32 -0.32
CA PRO A 624 7.79 25.98 -1.23
C PRO A 624 6.54 25.58 -0.45
N LEU A 625 5.39 25.83 -1.05
CA LEU A 625 4.09 25.34 -0.58
C LEU A 625 3.80 23.99 -1.25
N LYS A 626 3.36 23.03 -0.43
CA LYS A 626 2.88 21.71 -0.86
C LYS A 626 1.66 21.31 -0.04
N ASN A 627 0.90 20.34 -0.50
CA ASN A 627 -0.16 19.70 0.26
C ASN A 627 0.16 18.23 0.58
N THR A 628 1.12 17.65 -0.13
CA THR A 628 1.62 16.28 0.05
C THR A 628 3.14 16.29 0.05
N LEU A 629 3.76 15.57 0.99
CA LEU A 629 5.22 15.46 1.06
C LEU A 629 5.64 14.06 1.45
N SER A 630 6.52 13.45 0.66
CA SER A 630 7.11 12.16 0.99
C SER A 630 8.19 12.30 2.04
N VAL A 631 7.98 11.70 3.22
CA VAL A 631 8.96 11.64 4.32
C VAL A 631 9.76 10.35 4.18
N ALA A 632 11.03 10.47 3.82
CA ALA A 632 11.90 9.32 3.60
C ALA A 632 12.15 8.50 4.88
N PRO A 633 12.55 7.22 4.78
CA PRO A 633 12.91 6.41 5.94
C PRO A 633 13.94 7.09 6.84
N MET A 634 13.70 7.10 8.14
CA MET A 634 14.58 7.70 9.15
C MET A 634 14.83 9.21 8.98
N ASP A 635 13.99 9.91 8.22
CA ASP A 635 14.11 11.35 7.99
C ASP A 635 13.30 12.17 8.98
N LEU A 636 13.66 13.43 9.11
CA LEU A 636 13.00 14.44 9.93
C LEU A 636 12.64 15.64 9.05
N VAL A 637 11.36 15.91 8.92
CA VAL A 637 10.83 16.99 8.08
C VAL A 637 9.99 17.95 8.91
N THR A 638 10.15 19.23 8.67
CA THR A 638 9.34 20.27 9.30
C THR A 638 8.42 20.93 8.28
N LEU A 639 7.14 20.96 8.61
CA LEU A 639 6.09 21.62 7.85
C LEU A 639 5.48 22.74 8.67
N GLU A 640 5.11 23.85 8.05
CA GLU A 640 4.36 24.93 8.69
C GLU A 640 3.13 25.29 7.87
N PHE A 641 2.00 25.49 8.54
CA PHE A 641 0.79 26.00 7.88
C PHE A 641 0.05 26.99 8.76
N ASP A 642 -0.69 27.84 8.09
CA ASP A 642 -1.59 28.80 8.72
C ASP A 642 -2.87 28.09 9.17
N ALA A 643 -3.17 28.12 10.44
CA ALA A 643 -4.43 27.60 10.97
C ALA A 643 -5.56 28.58 10.73
N ASN A 644 -6.03 28.68 9.48
CA ASN A 644 -7.04 29.64 9.06
C ASN A 644 -8.42 29.04 8.71
N GLU A 645 -8.54 27.71 8.84
CA GLU A 645 -9.73 26.95 8.53
C GLU A 645 -10.61 26.69 9.77
N TYR A 646 -11.55 25.76 9.66
CA TYR A 646 -12.53 25.41 10.69
C TYR A 646 -12.90 23.92 10.64
N LYS A 647 -13.47 23.36 11.71
CA LYS A 647 -13.94 21.99 11.87
C LYS A 647 -12.81 20.96 11.88
N ASP A 648 -13.11 19.77 11.33
CA ASP A 648 -12.21 18.62 11.29
C ASP A 648 -11.60 18.47 9.91
N TRP A 649 -10.29 18.26 9.86
CA TRP A 649 -9.57 17.95 8.62
C TRP A 649 -8.76 16.67 8.77
N PHE A 650 -8.49 16.00 7.65
CA PHE A 650 -7.77 14.75 7.66
C PHE A 650 -6.29 14.97 7.39
N PHE A 651 -5.44 14.25 8.12
CA PHE A 651 -3.99 14.21 7.91
C PHE A 651 -3.56 12.74 7.88
N HIS A 652 -2.99 12.27 6.77
CA HIS A 652 -2.73 10.85 6.59
C HIS A 652 -1.57 10.54 5.63
N CYS A 653 -1.05 9.32 5.72
CA CYS A 653 -0.19 8.76 4.70
C CYS A 653 -1.01 8.42 3.45
N HIS A 654 -0.55 8.85 2.27
CA HIS A 654 -1.28 8.64 1.02
C HIS A 654 -1.00 7.28 0.35
N LEU A 655 -0.13 6.43 0.91
CA LEU A 655 -0.12 5.02 0.55
C LEU A 655 -1.44 4.40 1.04
N LEU A 656 -2.30 3.99 0.10
CA LEU A 656 -3.68 3.58 0.36
C LEU A 656 -3.79 2.51 1.45
N TYR A 657 -2.90 1.52 1.41
CA TYR A 657 -2.90 0.41 2.36
C TYR A 657 -2.34 0.80 3.73
N HIS A 658 -1.45 1.80 3.81
CA HIS A 658 -1.00 2.39 5.08
C HIS A 658 -2.12 3.17 5.76
N LEU A 659 -2.87 3.96 4.98
CA LEU A 659 -4.05 4.69 5.45
C LEU A 659 -5.09 3.72 6.05
N ASP A 660 -5.51 2.70 5.28
CA ASP A 660 -6.52 1.73 5.74
C ASP A 660 -6.00 0.86 6.92
N SER A 661 -4.68 0.82 7.13
CA SER A 661 -4.05 0.14 8.27
C SER A 661 -3.80 1.04 9.48
N GLY A 662 -4.22 2.32 9.43
CA GLY A 662 -4.31 3.20 10.59
C GLY A 662 -3.39 4.43 10.62
N MET A 663 -2.59 4.71 9.54
CA MET A 663 -1.66 5.85 9.50
C MET A 663 -2.38 7.17 9.14
N ALA A 664 -3.18 7.65 10.06
CA ALA A 664 -3.91 8.90 9.92
C ALA A 664 -4.19 9.58 11.26
N ARG A 665 -4.53 10.87 11.21
CA ARG A 665 -5.00 11.72 12.32
C ARG A 665 -6.11 12.64 11.81
N ILE A 666 -6.93 13.08 12.75
CA ILE A 666 -7.90 14.14 12.56
C ILE A 666 -7.34 15.41 13.19
N ILE A 667 -7.23 16.47 12.42
CA ILE A 667 -6.91 17.81 12.89
C ILE A 667 -8.23 18.49 13.25
N HIS A 668 -8.34 18.99 14.47
CA HIS A 668 -9.56 19.60 14.99
C HIS A 668 -9.31 21.06 15.39
N TYR A 669 -10.09 21.96 14.84
CA TYR A 669 -10.08 23.36 15.25
C TYR A 669 -10.87 23.54 16.56
N GLU A 670 -10.17 23.98 17.61
CA GLU A 670 -10.76 24.17 18.95
C GLU A 670 -11.92 25.17 18.91
N GLY A 671 -13.02 24.83 19.56
CA GLY A 671 -14.24 25.64 19.62
C GLY A 671 -15.24 25.37 18.51
N ASP A 672 -14.88 24.63 17.49
CA ASP A 672 -15.80 24.26 16.42
C ASP A 672 -16.61 23.00 16.74
N SER A 673 -17.85 22.95 16.25
CA SER A 673 -18.70 21.78 16.41
C SER A 673 -18.19 20.60 15.56
N VAL A 674 -18.15 19.44 16.18
CA VAL A 674 -17.85 18.18 15.49
C VAL A 674 -19.09 17.72 14.73
N ARG A 675 -18.91 17.27 13.49
CA ARG A 675 -20.00 16.65 12.76
C ARG A 675 -20.46 15.36 13.43
N THR A 676 -21.72 15.29 13.83
CA THR A 676 -22.27 14.15 14.57
C THR A 676 -23.45 13.47 13.84
N ASP A 677 -23.70 13.82 12.59
CA ASP A 677 -24.88 13.38 11.84
C ASP A 677 -25.02 11.85 11.81
N ASN A 678 -23.89 11.12 11.87
CA ASN A 678 -23.91 9.66 11.90
C ASN A 678 -22.68 9.09 12.66
N PRO A 679 -22.71 9.06 13.98
CA PRO A 679 -21.58 8.61 14.80
C PRO A 679 -21.19 7.14 14.55
N ALA A 680 -22.16 6.28 14.19
CA ALA A 680 -21.88 4.87 13.89
C ALA A 680 -21.08 4.71 12.59
N LEU A 681 -21.40 5.49 11.55
CA LEU A 681 -20.63 5.50 10.32
C LEU A 681 -19.25 6.14 10.49
N LEU A 682 -19.14 7.19 11.31
CA LEU A 682 -17.83 7.78 11.66
C LEU A 682 -16.96 6.74 12.39
N ALA A 683 -17.51 6.05 13.39
CA ALA A 683 -16.81 4.99 14.09
C ALA A 683 -16.34 3.85 13.14
N ARG A 684 -17.16 3.52 12.13
CA ARG A 684 -16.79 2.55 11.10
C ARG A 684 -15.67 3.05 10.18
N PHE A 685 -15.69 4.33 9.82
CA PHE A 685 -14.66 4.96 9.00
C PHE A 685 -13.32 4.98 9.75
N ILE A 686 -13.28 5.55 10.94
CA ILE A 686 -12.05 5.61 11.75
C ILE A 686 -11.58 4.23 12.20
N GLY A 687 -12.47 3.24 12.28
CA GLY A 687 -12.19 1.86 12.68
C GLY A 687 -11.80 0.92 11.52
N ALA A 688 -11.34 1.46 10.38
CA ALA A 688 -10.92 0.64 9.24
C ALA A 688 -9.84 -0.38 9.61
N ASP A 689 -8.89 -0.01 10.46
CA ASP A 689 -7.81 -0.85 10.98
C ASP A 689 -8.29 -1.99 11.90
N ARG A 690 -9.54 -1.95 12.39
CA ARG A 690 -10.15 -3.00 13.23
C ARG A 690 -10.80 -4.14 12.43
N LYS A 691 -10.85 -4.04 11.11
CA LYS A 691 -11.38 -5.10 10.25
C LYS A 691 -10.66 -6.41 10.49
N LEU A 692 -11.41 -7.50 10.47
CA LEU A 692 -10.90 -8.85 10.65
C LEU A 692 -10.47 -9.42 9.29
N PHE A 693 -9.26 -9.96 9.23
CA PHE A 693 -8.64 -10.57 8.05
C PHE A 693 -8.44 -12.06 8.31
N PRO A 694 -9.15 -12.95 7.61
CA PRO A 694 -8.91 -14.38 7.69
C PRO A 694 -7.65 -14.77 6.92
N TYR A 695 -6.95 -15.79 7.41
CA TYR A 695 -5.86 -16.47 6.73
C TYR A 695 -5.93 -17.96 7.01
N ALA A 696 -5.42 -18.78 6.10
CA ALA A 696 -5.35 -20.22 6.26
C ALA A 696 -4.17 -20.78 5.46
N GLU A 697 -3.53 -21.80 6.02
CA GLU A 697 -2.50 -22.61 5.37
C GLU A 697 -2.81 -24.07 5.60
N ALA A 698 -2.64 -24.87 4.57
CA ALA A 698 -2.76 -26.33 4.64
C ALA A 698 -1.52 -26.96 4.02
N THR A 699 -0.75 -27.68 4.80
CA THR A 699 0.41 -28.43 4.33
C THR A 699 0.03 -29.92 4.36
N VAL A 700 -0.07 -30.54 3.19
CA VAL A 700 -0.42 -31.95 3.02
C VAL A 700 0.85 -32.70 2.58
N GLN A 701 1.31 -33.64 3.40
CA GLN A 701 2.57 -34.35 3.19
C GLN A 701 2.42 -35.87 3.38
N SER A 702 3.44 -36.62 3.01
CA SER A 702 3.45 -38.08 3.11
C SER A 702 3.24 -38.63 4.53
N GLN A 703 3.64 -37.90 5.57
CA GLN A 703 3.45 -38.28 6.98
C GLN A 703 2.15 -37.77 7.61
N GLY A 704 1.49 -36.78 7.01
CA GLY A 704 0.27 -36.21 7.59
C GLY A 704 -0.10 -34.84 7.00
N THR A 705 -0.98 -34.15 7.70
CA THR A 705 -1.48 -32.82 7.34
C THR A 705 -1.26 -31.84 8.48
N PHE A 706 -0.72 -30.67 8.16
CA PHE A 706 -0.63 -29.53 9.06
C PHE A 706 -1.53 -28.40 8.55
N LEU A 707 -2.42 -27.93 9.43
CA LEU A 707 -3.33 -26.83 9.17
C LEU A 707 -3.00 -25.66 10.10
N GLN A 708 -2.90 -24.48 9.57
CA GLN A 708 -2.76 -23.24 10.33
C GLN A 708 -3.74 -22.21 9.79
N GLY A 709 -4.45 -21.51 10.67
CA GLY A 709 -5.34 -20.47 10.23
C GLY A 709 -5.81 -19.58 11.34
N GLY A 710 -6.63 -18.62 11.00
CA GLY A 710 -7.18 -17.71 11.98
C GLY A 710 -7.75 -16.44 11.41
N VAL A 711 -8.04 -15.51 12.32
CA VAL A 711 -8.58 -14.20 12.01
C VAL A 711 -7.81 -13.14 12.80
N ARG A 712 -7.35 -12.11 12.12
CA ARG A 712 -6.53 -11.05 12.74
C ARG A 712 -7.03 -9.65 12.40
N ASN A 713 -6.73 -8.71 13.29
CA ASN A 713 -6.74 -7.28 13.03
C ASN A 713 -5.49 -6.61 13.60
N SER A 714 -5.48 -5.28 13.74
CA SER A 714 -4.30 -4.55 14.22
C SER A 714 -3.85 -4.96 15.63
N TYR A 715 -4.72 -5.49 16.49
CA TYR A 715 -4.39 -5.81 17.89
C TYR A 715 -4.67 -7.25 18.31
N TRP A 716 -5.59 -7.93 17.64
CA TRP A 716 -6.04 -9.25 18.01
C TRP A 716 -5.70 -10.28 16.94
N LEU A 717 -5.44 -11.50 17.38
CA LEU A 717 -5.26 -12.69 16.55
C LEU A 717 -5.93 -13.87 17.24
N LEU A 718 -6.95 -14.44 16.60
CA LEU A 718 -7.39 -15.81 16.89
C LEU A 718 -6.57 -16.72 15.96
N ARG A 719 -5.70 -17.56 16.54
CA ARG A 719 -4.86 -18.52 15.81
C ARG A 719 -5.36 -19.92 16.12
N GLN A 720 -5.48 -20.73 15.10
CA GLN A 720 -5.78 -22.15 15.16
C GLN A 720 -4.68 -22.90 14.44
N GLU A 721 -4.11 -23.91 15.07
CA GLU A 721 -3.18 -24.87 14.50
C GLU A 721 -3.70 -26.27 14.70
N ALA A 722 -3.48 -27.16 13.74
CA ALA A 722 -3.84 -28.56 13.86
C ALA A 722 -2.86 -29.40 13.05
N ARG A 723 -2.43 -30.50 13.61
CA ARG A 723 -1.59 -31.54 13.01
C ARG A 723 -2.32 -32.86 13.08
N PHE A 724 -2.29 -33.63 12.01
CA PHE A 724 -2.89 -34.94 11.89
C PHE A 724 -1.93 -35.83 11.12
N ASP A 725 -1.59 -36.98 11.67
CA ASP A 725 -0.93 -38.00 10.87
C ASP A 725 -1.96 -38.89 10.16
N TRP A 726 -1.49 -39.77 9.28
CA TRP A 726 -2.37 -40.69 8.54
C TRP A 726 -2.81 -41.91 9.38
N HIS A 727 -2.33 -42.03 10.62
CA HIS A 727 -2.65 -43.08 11.57
C HIS A 727 -3.69 -42.63 12.60
N GLY A 728 -3.99 -41.36 12.64
CA GLY A 728 -5.03 -40.73 13.46
C GLY A 728 -4.52 -40.13 14.76
N ASP A 729 -3.22 -39.95 14.91
CA ASP A 729 -2.66 -39.09 15.94
C ASP A 729 -2.92 -37.61 15.56
N TYR A 730 -3.19 -36.78 16.57
CA TYR A 730 -3.51 -35.39 16.33
C TYR A 730 -3.03 -34.46 17.44
N GLU A 731 -2.79 -33.21 17.05
CA GLU A 731 -2.55 -32.11 17.95
C GLU A 731 -3.32 -30.88 17.44
N THR A 732 -3.99 -30.15 18.35
CA THR A 732 -4.64 -28.89 18.00
C THR A 732 -4.38 -27.84 19.07
N GLU A 733 -4.01 -26.64 18.65
CA GLU A 733 -3.82 -25.47 19.52
C GLU A 733 -4.69 -24.32 19.03
N THR A 734 -5.46 -23.72 19.97
CA THR A 734 -6.29 -22.54 19.69
C THR A 734 -5.92 -21.42 20.64
N HIS A 735 -5.44 -20.29 20.12
CA HIS A 735 -4.99 -19.17 20.93
C HIS A 735 -5.70 -17.88 20.54
N LEU A 736 -6.31 -17.19 21.51
CA LEU A 736 -6.77 -15.82 21.37
C LEU A 736 -5.68 -14.89 21.92
N GLN A 737 -5.00 -14.18 21.03
CA GLN A 737 -3.84 -13.37 21.33
C GLN A 737 -4.18 -11.88 21.28
N ARG A 738 -3.64 -11.10 22.22
CA ARG A 738 -3.67 -9.63 22.25
C ARG A 738 -2.26 -9.09 22.16
N TYR A 739 -1.96 -8.33 21.11
CA TYR A 739 -0.69 -7.67 20.94
C TYR A 739 -0.62 -6.39 21.76
N LEU A 740 0.53 -6.17 22.42
CA LEU A 740 0.77 -5.08 23.36
C LEU A 740 1.93 -4.19 22.91
N GLY A 741 1.88 -2.96 23.37
CA GLY A 741 2.92 -1.96 23.13
C GLY A 741 2.96 -1.41 21.71
N PRO A 742 3.68 -0.32 21.49
CA PRO A 742 3.68 0.41 20.23
C PRO A 742 4.31 -0.36 19.07
N LYS A 743 5.31 -1.20 19.35
CA LYS A 743 5.98 -2.04 18.34
C LYS A 743 5.36 -3.42 18.19
N GLN A 744 4.39 -3.78 19.05
CA GLN A 744 3.70 -5.06 19.05
C GLN A 744 4.65 -6.28 19.10
N PHE A 745 5.76 -6.15 19.79
CA PHE A 745 6.73 -7.25 20.00
C PHE A 745 6.32 -8.21 21.11
N VAL A 746 5.28 -7.88 21.88
CA VAL A 746 4.72 -8.68 22.95
C VAL A 746 3.28 -9.03 22.62
N ALA A 747 2.88 -10.26 22.83
CA ALA A 747 1.49 -10.68 22.84
C ALA A 747 1.22 -11.54 24.08
N VAL A 748 0.06 -11.34 24.70
CA VAL A 748 -0.48 -12.22 25.74
C VAL A 748 -1.63 -13.03 25.15
N TYR A 749 -1.83 -14.26 25.61
CA TYR A 749 -2.91 -15.08 25.10
C TYR A 749 -3.50 -16.02 26.15
N ALA A 750 -4.72 -16.45 25.87
CA ALA A 750 -5.34 -17.61 26.48
C ALA A 750 -5.73 -18.60 25.38
N GLY A 751 -5.72 -19.88 25.69
CA GLY A 751 -5.97 -20.89 24.67
C GLY A 751 -6.30 -22.27 25.19
N LEU A 752 -6.47 -23.16 24.23
CA LEU A 752 -6.76 -24.58 24.42
C LEU A 752 -5.70 -25.39 23.67
N ASP A 753 -5.26 -26.50 24.27
CA ASP A 753 -4.31 -27.40 23.65
C ASP A 753 -4.82 -28.83 23.86
N PHE A 754 -5.08 -29.54 22.77
CA PHE A 754 -5.52 -30.90 22.73
C PHE A 754 -4.57 -31.73 21.88
N ARG A 755 -4.08 -32.85 22.43
CA ARG A 755 -3.17 -33.73 21.74
C ARG A 755 -3.48 -35.18 22.10
N ASP A 756 -3.45 -36.10 21.15
CA ASP A 756 -3.47 -37.52 21.33
C ASP A 756 -2.58 -38.22 20.29
N ASN A 757 -1.30 -38.44 20.65
CA ASN A 757 -0.29 -39.13 19.86
C ASN A 757 0.04 -40.50 20.50
N SER A 758 -0.92 -41.06 21.23
CA SER A 758 -0.67 -42.23 22.09
C SER A 758 -1.18 -43.54 21.50
N ARG A 759 -1.68 -43.55 20.25
CA ARG A 759 -2.30 -44.77 19.67
C ARG A 759 -1.32 -45.91 19.45
N TYR A 760 -0.05 -45.62 19.25
CA TYR A 760 1.03 -46.58 19.04
C TYR A 760 1.85 -46.84 20.30
N LEU A 761 1.63 -46.10 21.37
CA LEU A 761 2.28 -46.35 22.64
C LEU A 761 1.65 -47.59 23.28
N ASN A 762 2.52 -48.52 23.76
CA ASN A 762 2.08 -49.67 24.54
C ASN A 762 1.09 -49.18 25.63
N PRO A 763 -0.11 -49.82 25.80
CA PRO A 763 -1.08 -49.46 26.83
C PRO A 763 -0.47 -49.29 28.22
N ASP A 764 0.63 -50.05 28.57
CA ASP A 764 1.38 -49.96 29.81
C ASP A 764 2.14 -48.64 30.02
N VAL A 765 2.38 -47.87 28.96
CA VAL A 765 3.02 -46.55 29.00
C VAL A 765 2.04 -45.43 29.22
N GLN A 766 0.74 -45.68 29.03
CA GLN A 766 -0.31 -44.68 29.24
C GLN A 766 -0.49 -44.42 30.73
N LYS A 767 0.13 -43.36 31.25
CA LYS A 767 -0.08 -42.96 32.65
C LYS A 767 -1.54 -42.66 32.93
N ARG A 768 -2.13 -43.35 33.86
CA ARG A 768 -3.50 -43.16 34.34
C ARG A 768 -3.50 -42.83 35.84
N ASN A 769 -4.48 -42.05 36.28
CA ASN A 769 -4.73 -41.83 37.70
C ASN A 769 -5.45 -43.06 38.32
N GLU A 770 -5.68 -43.02 39.62
CA GLU A 770 -6.39 -44.08 40.36
C GLU A 770 -7.82 -44.31 39.84
N GLN A 771 -8.43 -43.32 39.20
CA GLN A 771 -9.77 -43.39 38.58
C GLN A 771 -9.71 -43.88 37.12
N GLY A 772 -8.56 -44.29 36.62
CA GLY A 772 -8.39 -44.77 35.26
C GLY A 772 -8.36 -43.68 34.16
N GLN A 773 -8.39 -42.38 34.52
CA GLN A 773 -8.30 -41.27 33.58
C GLN A 773 -6.84 -41.08 33.13
N ARG A 774 -6.66 -40.73 31.82
CA ARG A 774 -5.33 -40.42 31.27
C ARG A 774 -4.77 -39.15 31.90
N LEU A 775 -3.51 -39.19 32.31
CA LEU A 775 -2.78 -38.00 32.77
C LEU A 775 -2.20 -37.23 31.62
N ASN A 776 -2.18 -35.90 31.73
CA ASN A 776 -1.53 -35.04 30.76
C ASN A 776 -0.02 -35.36 30.68
N SER A 777 0.45 -35.57 29.46
CA SER A 777 1.83 -35.89 29.14
C SER A 777 2.27 -35.16 27.86
N LYS A 778 3.50 -35.43 27.37
CA LYS A 778 3.92 -34.98 26.06
C LYS A 778 2.99 -35.52 24.95
N ASP A 779 2.59 -36.78 25.03
CA ASP A 779 1.88 -37.49 23.98
C ASP A 779 0.34 -37.39 24.09
N TYR A 780 -0.15 -37.03 25.27
CA TYR A 780 -1.58 -36.85 25.54
C TYR A 780 -1.82 -35.64 26.43
N ARG A 781 -2.61 -34.68 25.96
CA ARG A 781 -3.03 -33.53 26.79
C ARG A 781 -4.38 -32.97 26.35
N GLN A 782 -5.08 -32.47 27.36
CA GLN A 782 -6.31 -31.70 27.23
C GLN A 782 -6.24 -30.59 28.28
N VAL A 783 -5.75 -29.42 27.86
CA VAL A 783 -5.43 -28.35 28.79
C VAL A 783 -5.94 -27.00 28.28
N VAL A 784 -6.28 -26.14 29.24
CA VAL A 784 -6.37 -24.72 29.04
C VAL A 784 -5.00 -24.11 29.28
N CYS A 785 -4.60 -23.11 28.52
CA CYS A 785 -3.30 -22.49 28.70
C CYS A 785 -3.38 -20.96 28.64
N VAL A 786 -2.41 -20.32 29.28
CA VAL A 786 -2.13 -18.91 29.16
C VAL A 786 -0.66 -18.73 28.82
N GLY A 787 -0.33 -17.68 28.06
CA GLY A 787 1.05 -17.50 27.68
C GLY A 787 1.38 -16.09 27.23
N VAL A 788 2.68 -15.91 27.03
CA VAL A 788 3.28 -14.67 26.52
C VAL A 788 4.18 -15.00 25.35
N ARG A 789 3.93 -14.36 24.22
CA ARG A 789 4.83 -14.39 23.06
C ARG A 789 5.66 -13.11 23.02
N TYR A 790 6.96 -13.27 22.77
CA TYR A 790 7.88 -12.15 22.64
C TYR A 790 8.75 -12.29 21.39
N PHE A 791 8.80 -11.23 20.60
CA PHE A 791 9.58 -11.20 19.37
C PHE A 791 11.05 -10.85 19.68
N LEU A 792 11.90 -11.86 19.60
CA LEU A 792 13.34 -11.78 19.88
C LEU A 792 14.11 -11.19 18.69
N PRO A 793 15.39 -10.77 18.87
CA PRO A 793 16.33 -10.59 17.78
C PRO A 793 16.37 -11.78 16.82
N LEU A 794 16.88 -11.56 15.60
CA LEU A 794 16.91 -12.54 14.50
C LEU A 794 15.52 -13.00 14.05
N LEU A 795 14.49 -12.17 14.34
CA LEU A 795 13.10 -12.39 13.93
C LEU A 795 12.52 -13.71 14.45
N VAL A 796 12.91 -14.14 15.65
CA VAL A 796 12.45 -15.35 16.33
C VAL A 796 11.32 -14.99 17.28
N TRP A 797 10.22 -15.72 17.26
CA TRP A 797 9.20 -15.67 18.29
C TRP A 797 9.56 -16.62 19.42
N SER A 798 9.58 -16.14 20.65
CA SER A 798 9.54 -16.97 21.85
C SER A 798 8.10 -17.03 22.36
N ASP A 799 7.67 -18.20 22.80
CA ASP A 799 6.36 -18.47 23.38
C ASP A 799 6.56 -19.17 24.74
N LEU A 800 6.21 -18.49 25.81
CA LEU A 800 6.22 -19.05 27.15
C LEU A 800 4.79 -19.31 27.59
N ARG A 801 4.45 -20.57 27.83
CA ARG A 801 3.11 -21.06 28.12
C ARG A 801 3.05 -21.81 29.44
N LEU A 802 2.04 -21.50 30.23
CA LEU A 802 1.62 -22.27 31.42
C LEU A 802 0.26 -22.90 31.15
N ASP A 803 0.12 -24.18 31.37
CA ASP A 803 -1.13 -24.90 31.19
C ASP A 803 -1.83 -25.22 32.53
N SER A 804 -3.10 -25.64 32.42
CA SER A 804 -3.91 -26.03 33.60
C SER A 804 -3.42 -27.27 34.34
N GLY A 805 -2.50 -28.05 33.77
CA GLY A 805 -1.78 -29.13 34.42
C GLY A 805 -0.55 -28.68 35.22
N GLY A 806 -0.26 -27.36 35.24
CA GLY A 806 0.89 -26.78 35.93
C GLY A 806 2.21 -26.89 35.12
N LYS A 807 2.16 -27.30 33.85
CA LYS A 807 3.34 -27.46 33.01
C LYS A 807 3.73 -26.15 32.35
N LEU A 808 5.01 -25.82 32.45
CA LEU A 808 5.60 -24.69 31.73
C LEU A 808 6.26 -25.19 30.44
N ARG A 809 5.93 -24.55 29.28
CA ARG A 809 6.53 -24.83 27.97
C ARG A 809 7.12 -23.54 27.40
N LEU A 810 8.38 -23.64 26.98
CA LEU A 810 9.04 -22.61 26.18
C LEU A 810 9.18 -23.09 24.74
N GLN A 811 8.77 -22.31 23.77
CA GLN A 811 8.91 -22.58 22.34
C GLN A 811 9.60 -21.43 21.63
N LEU A 812 10.45 -21.73 20.67
CA LEU A 812 11.09 -20.77 19.77
C LEU A 812 10.67 -21.11 18.34
N GLU A 813 10.20 -20.11 17.62
CA GLU A 813 9.72 -20.24 16.24
C GLU A 813 10.39 -19.20 15.34
N ARG A 814 10.82 -19.63 14.16
CA ARG A 814 11.31 -18.75 13.09
C ARG A 814 10.61 -19.11 11.79
N ASP A 815 9.59 -18.34 11.44
CA ASP A 815 8.79 -18.57 10.24
C ASP A 815 9.42 -17.87 9.02
N GLY A 816 9.29 -18.50 7.84
CA GLY A 816 9.63 -17.91 6.57
C GLY A 816 11.08 -17.49 6.39
N LEU A 817 12.05 -18.18 7.03
CA LEU A 817 13.48 -17.88 6.87
C LEU A 817 13.87 -17.88 5.37
N PRO A 818 14.26 -16.73 4.78
CA PRO A 818 14.50 -16.65 3.35
C PRO A 818 15.88 -17.18 2.95
N ILE A 819 15.93 -18.44 2.51
CA ILE A 819 17.18 -19.10 2.07
C ILE A 819 17.57 -18.56 0.67
N THR A 820 16.62 -18.55 -0.28
CA THR A 820 16.77 -17.96 -1.60
C THR A 820 15.61 -17.02 -1.92
N GLN A 821 15.48 -16.56 -3.15
CA GLN A 821 14.32 -15.76 -3.58
C GLN A 821 12.98 -16.49 -3.36
N ARG A 822 12.92 -17.83 -3.53
CA ARG A 822 11.69 -18.63 -3.43
C ARG A 822 11.76 -19.75 -2.39
N LEU A 823 12.95 -20.16 -1.95
CA LEU A 823 13.12 -21.19 -0.93
C LEU A 823 13.08 -20.56 0.46
N ARG A 824 12.21 -21.07 1.31
CA ARG A 824 12.00 -20.68 2.71
C ARG A 824 12.17 -21.87 3.63
N ALA A 825 12.33 -21.61 4.92
CA ALA A 825 12.21 -22.63 5.95
C ALA A 825 11.47 -22.09 7.17
N ASP A 826 10.54 -22.88 7.72
CA ASP A 826 9.97 -22.66 9.03
C ASP A 826 10.71 -23.57 10.03
N LEU A 827 11.11 -23.00 11.17
CA LEU A 827 11.88 -23.69 12.20
C LEU A 827 11.16 -23.54 13.54
N MET A 828 11.06 -24.63 14.30
CA MET A 828 10.51 -24.62 15.66
C MET A 828 11.32 -25.56 16.54
N VAL A 829 11.50 -25.17 17.80
CA VAL A 829 12.02 -26.02 18.88
C VAL A 829 11.33 -25.64 20.19
N ASN A 830 11.05 -26.61 21.03
CA ASN A 830 10.43 -26.35 22.32
C ASN A 830 11.05 -27.17 23.47
N SER A 831 10.65 -26.85 24.70
CA SER A 831 11.14 -27.52 25.93
C SER A 831 10.70 -28.98 26.09
N ASP A 832 9.73 -29.43 25.30
CA ASP A 832 9.26 -30.81 25.24
C ASP A 832 10.16 -31.70 24.36
N ARG A 833 11.29 -31.12 23.85
CA ARG A 833 12.26 -31.72 22.92
C ARG A 833 11.63 -32.01 21.55
N GLU A 834 10.58 -31.27 21.21
CA GLU A 834 10.00 -31.26 19.87
C GLU A 834 10.73 -30.24 19.02
N TYR A 835 11.01 -30.61 17.78
CA TYR A 835 11.57 -29.68 16.79
C TYR A 835 11.09 -30.01 15.40
N THR A 836 10.90 -28.95 14.60
CA THR A 836 10.50 -29.06 13.19
C THR A 836 11.40 -28.22 12.31
N ILE A 837 11.70 -28.75 11.12
CA ILE A 837 12.43 -28.08 10.06
C ILE A 837 11.60 -28.27 8.78
N ASN A 838 10.95 -27.21 8.30
CA ASN A 838 10.01 -27.29 7.19
C ASN A 838 10.50 -26.39 6.01
N PRO A 839 11.40 -26.87 5.14
CA PRO A 839 11.75 -26.18 3.93
C PRO A 839 10.56 -26.21 2.94
N TYR A 840 10.32 -25.08 2.26
CA TYR A 840 9.31 -25.03 1.21
C TYR A 840 9.72 -24.07 0.08
N TYR A 841 9.37 -24.46 -1.14
CA TYR A 841 9.65 -23.70 -2.35
C TYR A 841 8.36 -23.06 -2.88
N ILE A 842 8.28 -21.74 -2.91
CA ILE A 842 7.12 -20.97 -3.34
C ILE A 842 7.01 -21.02 -4.85
N VAL A 843 6.00 -21.74 -5.35
CA VAL A 843 5.69 -21.87 -6.78
C VAL A 843 4.83 -20.70 -7.24
N GLY A 844 3.85 -20.30 -6.43
CA GLY A 844 2.92 -19.21 -6.71
C GLY A 844 2.34 -18.62 -5.44
N LYS A 845 1.51 -17.60 -5.58
CA LYS A 845 0.91 -16.88 -4.44
C LYS A 845 0.20 -17.79 -3.43
N TYR A 846 -0.36 -18.88 -3.92
CA TYR A 846 -1.22 -19.78 -3.14
C TYR A 846 -0.68 -21.21 -3.04
N LEU A 847 0.51 -21.49 -3.59
CA LEU A 847 1.06 -22.83 -3.66
C LEU A 847 2.57 -22.85 -3.44
N ALA A 848 3.03 -23.76 -2.58
CA ALA A 848 4.44 -24.11 -2.43
C ALA A 848 4.62 -25.64 -2.40
N LEU A 849 5.78 -26.11 -2.84
CA LEU A 849 6.25 -27.46 -2.59
C LEU A 849 6.88 -27.49 -1.21
N SER A 850 6.57 -28.48 -0.38
CA SER A 850 6.98 -28.56 1.01
C SER A 850 7.71 -29.87 1.31
N GLY A 851 8.83 -29.76 2.01
CA GLY A 851 9.45 -30.86 2.72
C GLY A 851 9.39 -30.58 4.21
N SER A 852 9.52 -31.59 5.05
CA SER A 852 9.62 -31.42 6.48
C SER A 852 10.41 -32.53 7.15
N TYR A 853 10.97 -32.18 8.28
CA TYR A 853 11.35 -33.14 9.31
C TYR A 853 10.72 -32.71 10.64
N ASP A 854 9.94 -33.58 11.22
CA ASP A 854 9.29 -33.37 12.50
C ASP A 854 9.77 -34.46 13.47
N SER A 855 10.16 -34.09 14.70
CA SER A 855 10.68 -35.02 15.69
C SER A 855 9.68 -36.11 16.10
N ASP A 856 8.38 -35.84 15.95
CA ASP A 856 7.31 -36.76 16.31
C ASP A 856 6.75 -37.52 15.10
N TYR A 857 6.70 -36.86 13.90
CA TYR A 857 6.09 -37.42 12.69
C TYR A 857 7.12 -37.85 11.61
N GLY A 858 8.41 -37.52 11.78
CA GLY A 858 9.49 -37.92 10.87
C GLY A 858 9.56 -37.08 9.59
N TRP A 859 10.05 -37.70 8.52
CA TRP A 859 10.22 -37.04 7.20
C TRP A 859 8.93 -36.96 6.41
N GLY A 860 8.70 -35.84 5.80
CA GLY A 860 7.56 -35.61 4.93
C GLY A 860 7.88 -34.80 3.69
N ALA A 861 7.16 -35.08 2.63
CA ALA A 861 7.18 -34.27 1.40
C ALA A 861 5.76 -34.13 0.85
N GLY A 862 5.46 -32.96 0.27
CA GLY A 862 4.13 -32.70 -0.21
C GLY A 862 3.94 -31.26 -0.71
N VAL A 863 2.76 -30.70 -0.47
CA VAL A 863 2.36 -29.39 -0.94
C VAL A 863 1.85 -28.51 0.22
N LYS A 864 2.15 -27.22 0.16
CA LYS A 864 1.64 -26.21 1.07
C LYS A 864 0.71 -25.29 0.28
N ILE A 865 -0.56 -25.28 0.65
CA ILE A 865 -1.59 -24.39 0.10
C ILE A 865 -1.68 -23.20 1.05
N ILE A 866 -1.72 -22.02 0.49
CA ILE A 866 -1.58 -20.76 1.22
C ILE A 866 -2.75 -19.84 0.82
N TYR A 867 -3.65 -19.47 1.78
CA TYR A 867 -4.83 -18.61 1.51
C TYR A 867 -4.85 -17.35 2.37
#